data_c5d153ba328c88bc15fd395cf8b77136
#
_entry.id   c5d153ba328c88bc15fd395cf8b77136
#
_cell.length_a   1.000
_cell.length_b   1.000
_cell.length_c   1.000
_cell.angle_alpha   90.00
_cell.angle_beta   90.00
_cell.angle_gamma   90.00
#
_symmetry.space_group_name_H-M   'P 1'
#
loop_
_entity.id
_entity.type
_entity.pdbx_description
1 polymer ?
#
loop_
_entity_poly.entity_id
_entity_poly.type
_entity_poly.pdbx_seq_one_letter_code
_entity_poly.pdbx_strand_id
1 'polypeptide(L)'
;MSRVLVIGPKRLLAAVLETVQGVGSLHVDRIEAEEAPAEFTSVRPESTEQAQVETLERLRARADGLLTLLPVVPVDPAPATEELAARSLDELDAELTALEEQVQPLVRGRREREDELELIRSYESAVRVLSPLLGLLAGSHSLETVGFILRTRDAAVVADLRRRLSEVTGGRMELVSRVVEEGKIGVVVAFHRRDAEAVHGFLARAGVSELRLPSAYADLPPAEAIRRMEERRAALPGEMAAIGDALQQIARAQRVRLVALRAVLQDRLTRLQVMPQLAQSRYTFVVHGWAPTRTVGAVRRALQRRFGSEVVVYDTPADPHEAERVPVLLDNPAVIRPFQLLLGLFPPPRYGTWDPTPLVSFTFPFFVGLVIGDVGYGLLFFLFGWWLRSRARAGQPLRLAMFNLEVAPPTLASLSWLVRVMAFWVVGFGVVYAEAFGNLPELLFHVHPLFNRVEEQDLYFRMILLVGIAMIYVGLFGHLVLALRHRHRRGVFESLVTICTLAAILLFLGTTAGMLPASLARWSVYLALAAIAAFMAAGRPSLLWILESFTAFGHILSHARLMAFGLAAAILAVAANSLGPEMVRQFGLGGVFGAVLGTLVAGVFQVLFFVFTIIGHIIQPARLHWVELLTKLKYHEQTGRRYRPFRKAGGGEIV
;
A
#
# COMPACT_ATOMS: atom_id res chain seq x y z
N MET A 1 13.54 -6.87 26.92
CA MET A 1 13.44 -5.42 27.17
C MET A 1 13.84 -5.13 28.59
N SER A 2 14.47 -3.97 28.80
CA SER A 2 14.75 -3.46 30.15
C SER A 2 14.08 -2.10 30.31
N ARG A 3 13.54 -1.87 31.49
CA ARG A 3 13.07 -0.56 31.93
C ARG A 3 14.29 0.30 32.21
N VAL A 4 14.34 1.52 31.67
CA VAL A 4 15.48 2.43 31.80
C VAL A 4 14.98 3.73 32.40
N LEU A 5 15.64 4.18 33.48
CA LEU A 5 15.44 5.48 34.11
C LEU A 5 16.71 6.28 33.97
N VAL A 6 16.60 7.48 33.40
CA VAL A 6 17.70 8.44 33.28
C VAL A 6 17.35 9.64 34.15
N ILE A 7 18.17 9.92 35.16
CA ILE A 7 17.98 10.99 36.15
C ILE A 7 19.14 11.96 36.08
N GLY A 8 18.83 13.26 36.06
CA GLY A 8 19.86 14.31 36.01
C GLY A 8 19.33 15.69 36.38
N PRO A 9 20.22 16.69 36.50
CA PRO A 9 19.84 18.08 36.77
C PRO A 9 19.02 18.66 35.62
N LYS A 10 17.97 19.42 35.93
CA LYS A 10 17.04 20.02 34.94
C LYS A 10 17.76 20.77 33.81
N ARG A 11 18.87 21.48 34.12
CA ARG A 11 19.70 22.22 33.17
C ARG A 11 20.27 21.34 32.01
N LEU A 12 20.40 20.03 32.21
CA LEU A 12 20.97 19.11 31.24
C LEU A 12 19.93 18.38 30.41
N LEU A 13 18.63 18.61 30.65
CA LEU A 13 17.53 17.87 30.02
C LEU A 13 17.63 17.88 28.48
N ALA A 14 17.79 19.04 27.86
CA ALA A 14 17.86 19.19 26.42
C ALA A 14 19.06 18.40 25.81
N ALA A 15 20.23 18.49 26.45
CA ALA A 15 21.44 17.82 26.00
C ALA A 15 21.38 16.29 26.22
N VAL A 16 20.70 15.85 27.29
CA VAL A 16 20.45 14.43 27.55
C VAL A 16 19.50 13.85 26.51
N LEU A 17 18.39 14.55 26.19
CA LEU A 17 17.47 14.13 25.15
C LEU A 17 18.14 14.03 23.80
N GLU A 18 18.99 14.99 23.43
CA GLU A 18 19.79 14.93 22.21
C GLU A 18 20.71 13.71 22.16
N THR A 19 21.36 13.38 23.28
CA THR A 19 22.25 12.21 23.37
C THR A 19 21.46 10.91 23.27
N VAL A 20 20.35 10.79 23.97
CA VAL A 20 19.46 9.63 23.93
C VAL A 20 18.87 9.43 22.54
N GLN A 21 18.45 10.53 21.89
CA GLN A 21 17.97 10.52 20.51
C GLN A 21 19.07 10.08 19.53
N GLY A 22 20.31 10.48 19.78
CA GLY A 22 21.48 10.07 18.99
C GLY A 22 21.78 8.59 19.09
N VAL A 23 21.61 7.97 20.27
CA VAL A 23 21.72 6.52 20.47
C VAL A 23 20.52 5.78 19.81
N GLY A 24 19.33 6.38 19.84
CA GLY A 24 18.16 5.91 19.12
C GLY A 24 17.58 4.57 19.60
N SER A 25 17.82 4.17 20.83
CA SER A 25 17.41 2.86 21.35
C SER A 25 16.46 2.92 22.54
N LEU A 26 16.05 4.09 22.99
CA LEU A 26 15.10 4.26 24.10
C LEU A 26 13.70 4.57 23.57
N HIS A 27 12.73 3.75 23.90
CA HIS A 27 11.31 4.07 23.77
C HIS A 27 10.91 4.87 25.00
N VAL A 28 10.74 6.16 24.86
CA VAL A 28 10.32 7.03 25.98
C VAL A 28 8.86 6.77 26.29
N ASP A 29 8.54 6.59 27.56
CA ASP A 29 7.19 6.33 28.02
C ASP A 29 6.85 7.26 29.20
N ARG A 30 5.57 7.49 29.41
CA ARG A 30 5.10 8.34 30.49
C ARG A 30 5.26 7.62 31.83
N ILE A 31 5.76 8.30 32.84
CA ILE A 31 5.75 7.81 34.23
C ILE A 31 4.32 7.94 34.73
N GLU A 32 3.75 6.84 35.23
CA GLU A 32 2.42 6.89 35.86
C GLU A 32 2.47 7.62 37.20
N ALA A 33 1.39 8.32 37.52
CA ALA A 33 1.33 9.13 38.74
C ALA A 33 1.50 8.32 40.05
N GLU A 34 1.17 7.00 39.99
CA GLU A 34 1.31 6.07 41.09
C GLU A 34 2.79 5.65 41.33
N GLU A 35 3.62 5.71 40.31
CA GLU A 35 5.04 5.34 40.36
C GLU A 35 5.96 6.55 40.55
N ALA A 36 5.46 7.77 40.34
CA ALA A 36 6.20 9.01 40.55
C ALA A 36 6.09 9.46 42.00
N PRO A 37 7.20 9.78 42.69
CA PRO A 37 7.11 10.48 43.97
C PRO A 37 6.28 11.75 43.86
N ALA A 38 5.52 12.12 44.88
CA ALA A 38 4.56 13.24 44.87
C ALA A 38 5.17 14.59 44.43
N GLU A 39 6.50 14.72 44.49
CA GLU A 39 7.26 15.92 44.11
C GLU A 39 7.50 16.01 42.56
N PHE A 40 7.21 14.95 41.78
CA PHE A 40 7.44 14.96 40.36
C PHE A 40 6.17 15.28 39.60
N THR A 41 6.28 16.26 38.72
CA THR A 41 5.21 16.65 37.78
C THR A 41 5.64 16.43 36.35
N SER A 42 4.69 16.24 35.43
CA SER A 42 5.01 16.20 34.01
C SER A 42 5.65 17.52 33.55
N VAL A 43 6.64 17.43 32.68
CA VAL A 43 7.24 18.62 32.06
C VAL A 43 6.17 19.32 31.24
N ARG A 44 5.80 20.53 31.62
CA ARG A 44 4.90 21.38 30.83
C ARG A 44 5.76 22.23 29.90
N PRO A 45 5.55 22.16 28.59
CA PRO A 45 6.24 23.06 27.67
C PRO A 45 5.94 24.50 28.00
N GLU A 46 6.96 25.33 28.03
CA GLU A 46 6.80 26.78 28.17
C GLU A 46 6.12 27.36 26.92
N SER A 47 5.52 28.55 27.03
CA SER A 47 4.88 29.22 25.88
C SER A 47 5.84 29.42 24.69
N THR A 48 7.11 29.65 24.98
CA THR A 48 8.21 29.74 24.02
C THR A 48 8.44 28.39 23.26
N GLU A 49 8.37 27.28 23.98
CA GLU A 49 8.53 25.94 23.39
C GLU A 49 7.32 25.56 22.55
N GLN A 50 6.11 25.94 22.95
CA GLN A 50 4.90 25.75 22.13
C GLN A 50 4.97 26.55 20.83
N ALA A 51 5.41 27.80 20.85
CA ALA A 51 5.64 28.61 19.65
C ALA A 51 6.72 27.98 18.73
N GLN A 52 7.76 27.40 19.36
CA GLN A 52 8.78 26.66 18.59
C GLN A 52 8.22 25.41 17.91
N VAL A 53 7.31 24.66 18.56
CA VAL A 53 6.65 23.49 17.93
C VAL A 53 5.88 23.89 16.68
N GLU A 54 5.06 24.95 16.77
CA GLU A 54 4.29 25.47 15.62
C GLU A 54 5.23 25.91 14.48
N THR A 55 6.33 26.60 14.82
CA THR A 55 7.31 27.01 13.81
C THR A 55 7.98 25.82 13.15
N LEU A 56 8.40 24.81 13.92
CA LEU A 56 9.01 23.58 13.39
C LEU A 56 8.06 22.79 12.53
N GLU A 57 6.78 22.68 12.91
CA GLU A 57 5.74 22.01 12.12
C GLU A 57 5.53 22.73 10.79
N ARG A 58 5.46 24.06 10.79
CA ARG A 58 5.34 24.88 9.60
C ARG A 58 6.54 24.71 8.66
N LEU A 59 7.78 24.81 9.18
CA LEU A 59 9.00 24.64 8.39
C LEU A 59 9.11 23.22 7.81
N ARG A 60 8.77 22.21 8.61
CA ARG A 60 8.73 20.83 8.14
C ARG A 60 7.72 20.63 6.99
N ALA A 61 6.51 21.18 7.13
CA ALA A 61 5.49 21.10 6.09
C ALA A 61 5.96 21.79 4.78
N ARG A 62 6.67 22.93 4.88
CA ARG A 62 7.28 23.59 3.73
C ARG A 62 8.35 22.72 3.08
N ALA A 63 9.24 22.12 3.87
CA ALA A 63 10.25 21.18 3.37
C ALA A 63 9.63 19.96 2.67
N ASP A 64 8.58 19.37 3.25
CA ASP A 64 7.82 18.26 2.66
C ASP A 64 7.16 18.68 1.33
N GLY A 65 6.61 19.90 1.27
CA GLY A 65 6.05 20.49 0.05
C GLY A 65 7.09 20.58 -1.07
N LEU A 66 8.25 21.16 -0.79
CA LEU A 66 9.36 21.26 -1.76
C LEU A 66 9.87 19.89 -2.22
N LEU A 67 9.99 18.91 -1.31
CA LEU A 67 10.38 17.54 -1.66
C LEU A 67 9.40 16.86 -2.60
N THR A 68 8.12 17.22 -2.51
CA THR A 68 7.06 16.70 -3.40
C THR A 68 7.13 17.32 -4.79
N LEU A 69 7.52 18.59 -4.88
CA LEU A 69 7.64 19.34 -6.15
C LEU A 69 8.90 18.97 -6.94
N LEU A 70 9.97 18.58 -6.24
CA LEU A 70 11.25 18.23 -6.86
C LEU A 70 11.30 16.75 -7.29
N PRO A 71 11.90 16.43 -8.44
CA PRO A 71 12.12 15.05 -8.87
C PRO A 71 12.89 14.22 -7.84
N VAL A 72 12.55 12.93 -7.72
CA VAL A 72 13.22 12.02 -6.79
C VAL A 72 14.60 11.66 -7.29
N VAL A 73 15.63 12.00 -6.50
CA VAL A 73 17.02 11.62 -6.71
C VAL A 73 17.47 10.84 -5.47
N PRO A 74 18.10 9.66 -5.62
CA PRO A 74 18.66 8.92 -4.49
C PRO A 74 19.78 9.76 -3.85
N VAL A 75 19.70 9.99 -2.53
CA VAL A 75 20.67 10.85 -1.82
C VAL A 75 20.97 10.27 -0.44
N ASP A 76 22.21 10.45 0.01
CA ASP A 76 22.61 10.23 1.40
C ASP A 76 22.66 11.58 2.13
N PRO A 77 21.75 11.85 3.07
CA PRO A 77 21.68 13.12 3.77
C PRO A 77 22.66 13.24 4.94
N ALA A 78 23.36 12.18 5.35
CA ALA A 78 24.12 12.14 6.59
C ALA A 78 25.13 13.30 6.75
N PRO A 79 25.96 13.66 5.77
CA PRO A 79 26.95 14.74 5.93
C PRO A 79 26.29 16.11 6.16
N ALA A 80 25.22 16.42 5.43
CA ALA A 80 24.53 17.68 5.52
C ALA A 80 23.72 17.83 6.83
N THR A 81 23.30 16.72 7.43
CA THR A 81 22.49 16.72 8.65
C THR A 81 23.26 17.26 9.85
N GLU A 82 24.56 16.94 9.98
CA GLU A 82 25.40 17.45 11.08
C GLU A 82 25.61 18.95 10.98
N GLU A 83 25.89 19.47 9.78
CA GLU A 83 26.04 20.92 9.54
C GLU A 83 24.74 21.67 9.89
N LEU A 84 23.61 21.20 9.37
CA LEU A 84 22.30 21.85 9.56
C LEU A 84 21.79 21.75 11.01
N ALA A 85 22.18 20.72 11.75
CA ALA A 85 21.81 20.56 13.14
C ALA A 85 22.32 21.69 14.05
N ALA A 86 23.44 22.34 13.68
CA ALA A 86 24.03 23.46 14.44
C ALA A 86 23.38 24.82 14.11
N ARG A 87 22.60 24.95 13.03
CA ARG A 87 22.01 26.22 12.57
C ARG A 87 20.79 26.62 13.39
N SER A 88 20.53 27.94 13.46
CA SER A 88 19.32 28.50 14.06
C SER A 88 18.06 28.21 13.24
N LEU A 89 16.87 28.39 13.83
CA LEU A 89 15.61 28.22 13.08
C LEU A 89 15.45 29.27 11.97
N ASP A 90 15.92 30.49 12.22
CA ASP A 90 15.84 31.59 11.25
C ASP A 90 16.73 31.33 10.03
N GLU A 91 17.92 30.74 10.23
CA GLU A 91 18.80 30.34 9.14
C GLU A 91 18.18 29.19 8.31
N LEU A 92 17.52 28.22 8.95
CA LEU A 92 16.83 27.14 8.27
C LEU A 92 15.60 27.66 7.51
N ASP A 93 14.87 28.64 8.03
CA ASP A 93 13.74 29.30 7.36
C ASP A 93 14.22 30.09 6.13
N ALA A 94 15.30 30.85 6.27
CA ALA A 94 15.89 31.59 5.16
C ALA A 94 16.33 30.66 4.01
N GLU A 95 16.92 29.50 4.35
CA GLU A 95 17.35 28.51 3.37
C GLU A 95 16.14 27.89 2.62
N LEU A 96 15.06 27.58 3.34
CA LEU A 96 13.81 27.10 2.71
C LEU A 96 13.19 28.15 1.81
N THR A 97 13.17 29.42 2.26
CA THR A 97 12.61 30.53 1.49
C THR A 97 13.38 30.73 0.19
N ALA A 98 14.70 30.75 0.24
CA ALA A 98 15.55 30.88 -0.96
C ALA A 98 15.30 29.74 -1.97
N LEU A 99 15.05 28.51 -1.47
CA LEU A 99 14.76 27.37 -2.36
C LEU A 99 13.33 27.45 -2.93
N GLU A 100 12.36 27.92 -2.14
CA GLU A 100 10.99 28.17 -2.62
C GLU A 100 10.95 29.21 -3.74
N GLU A 101 11.70 30.30 -3.58
CA GLU A 101 11.81 31.36 -4.61
C GLU A 101 12.38 30.83 -5.92
N GLN A 102 13.24 29.83 -5.89
CA GLN A 102 13.78 29.17 -7.08
C GLN A 102 12.79 28.16 -7.72
N VAL A 103 12.09 27.40 -6.91
CA VAL A 103 11.25 26.27 -7.36
C VAL A 103 9.85 26.73 -7.78
N GLN A 104 9.22 27.64 -7.02
CA GLN A 104 7.83 28.02 -7.26
C GLN A 104 7.55 28.64 -8.63
N PRO A 105 8.42 29.53 -9.17
CA PRO A 105 8.22 30.08 -10.52
C PRO A 105 8.26 28.99 -11.59
N LEU A 106 9.14 28.01 -11.46
CA LEU A 106 9.25 26.90 -12.41
C LEU A 106 8.01 26.00 -12.36
N VAL A 107 7.55 25.67 -11.16
CA VAL A 107 6.33 24.83 -10.98
C VAL A 107 5.10 25.56 -11.50
N ARG A 108 4.96 26.86 -11.22
CA ARG A 108 3.88 27.69 -11.73
C ARG A 108 3.94 27.77 -13.25
N GLY A 109 5.13 28.08 -13.79
CA GLY A 109 5.33 28.15 -15.22
C GLY A 109 5.03 26.84 -15.94
N ARG A 110 5.37 25.68 -15.33
CA ARG A 110 5.02 24.37 -15.87
C ARG A 110 3.50 24.17 -15.92
N ARG A 111 2.81 24.51 -14.83
CA ARG A 111 1.35 24.38 -14.74
C ARG A 111 0.64 25.27 -15.77
N GLU A 112 1.11 26.51 -15.93
CA GLU A 112 0.57 27.42 -16.94
C GLU A 112 0.71 26.84 -18.36
N ARG A 113 1.81 26.14 -18.68
CA ARG A 113 2.00 25.47 -19.98
C ARG A 113 1.15 24.21 -20.12
N GLU A 114 0.96 23.46 -19.04
CA GLU A 114 0.05 22.32 -19.02
C GLU A 114 -1.40 22.76 -19.28
N ASP A 115 -1.85 23.82 -18.61
CA ASP A 115 -3.19 24.41 -18.78
C ASP A 115 -3.36 24.99 -20.19
N GLU A 116 -2.33 25.67 -20.69
CA GLU A 116 -2.31 26.23 -22.08
C GLU A 116 -2.39 25.08 -23.11
N LEU A 117 -1.64 24.00 -22.91
CA LEU A 117 -1.66 22.84 -23.81
C LEU A 117 -3.04 22.16 -23.83
N GLU A 118 -3.66 22.00 -22.68
CA GLU A 118 -5.01 21.44 -22.56
C GLU A 118 -6.04 22.34 -23.24
N LEU A 119 -5.92 23.64 -23.02
CA LEU A 119 -6.76 24.66 -23.67
C LEU A 119 -6.64 24.58 -25.20
N ILE A 120 -5.41 24.64 -25.75
CA ILE A 120 -5.16 24.54 -27.18
C ILE A 120 -5.74 23.25 -27.76
N ARG A 121 -5.54 22.09 -27.11
CA ARG A 121 -6.08 20.80 -27.56
C ARG A 121 -7.61 20.82 -27.64
N SER A 122 -8.26 21.38 -26.65
CA SER A 122 -9.74 21.46 -26.62
C SER A 122 -10.31 22.34 -27.71
N TYR A 123 -9.66 23.47 -28.02
CA TYR A 123 -10.12 24.42 -29.05
C TYR A 123 -9.69 24.01 -30.46
N GLU A 124 -8.47 23.49 -30.64
CA GLU A 124 -7.96 23.09 -31.96
C GLU A 124 -8.87 22.03 -32.61
N SER A 125 -9.32 21.02 -31.88
CA SER A 125 -10.21 19.99 -32.41
C SER A 125 -11.53 20.60 -32.94
N ALA A 126 -12.10 21.56 -32.18
CA ALA A 126 -13.33 22.22 -32.54
C ALA A 126 -13.15 23.16 -33.74
N VAL A 127 -12.11 24.00 -33.73
CA VAL A 127 -11.83 24.97 -34.79
C VAL A 127 -11.44 24.27 -36.10
N ARG A 128 -10.67 23.18 -36.06
CA ARG A 128 -10.30 22.37 -37.22
C ARG A 128 -11.53 21.81 -37.95
N VAL A 129 -12.50 21.30 -37.16
CA VAL A 129 -13.74 20.73 -37.71
C VAL A 129 -14.64 21.81 -38.31
N LEU A 130 -14.65 23.02 -37.72
CA LEU A 130 -15.51 24.14 -38.12
C LEU A 130 -14.86 25.11 -39.10
N SER A 131 -13.53 25.12 -39.23
CA SER A 131 -12.75 26.03 -40.08
C SER A 131 -13.19 26.08 -41.56
N PRO A 132 -13.46 24.93 -42.24
CA PRO A 132 -13.92 24.98 -43.64
C PRO A 132 -15.24 25.73 -43.82
N LEU A 133 -16.07 25.74 -42.77
CA LEU A 133 -17.37 26.42 -42.76
C LEU A 133 -17.24 27.91 -42.44
N LEU A 134 -16.33 28.25 -41.52
CA LEU A 134 -16.06 29.64 -41.15
C LEU A 134 -15.32 30.40 -42.24
N GLY A 135 -14.44 29.74 -42.99
CA GLY A 135 -13.68 30.32 -44.09
C GLY A 135 -14.54 30.74 -45.30
N LEU A 136 -15.62 30.01 -45.59
CA LEU A 136 -16.55 30.33 -46.70
C LEU A 136 -17.34 31.61 -46.44
N LEU A 137 -17.47 32.04 -45.20
CA LEU A 137 -18.32 33.16 -44.78
C LEU A 137 -17.52 34.42 -44.38
N ALA A 138 -16.21 34.31 -44.21
CA ALA A 138 -15.33 35.40 -43.74
C ALA A 138 -15.22 36.61 -44.67
N GLY A 139 -15.75 36.53 -45.90
CA GLY A 139 -15.74 37.66 -46.90
C GLY A 139 -17.02 38.46 -46.95
N SER A 140 -18.06 38.17 -46.19
CA SER A 140 -19.37 38.85 -46.29
C SER A 140 -19.54 39.91 -45.21
N HIS A 141 -19.70 41.16 -45.61
CA HIS A 141 -19.97 42.26 -44.67
C HIS A 141 -21.40 42.24 -44.07
N SER A 142 -22.30 41.44 -44.61
CA SER A 142 -23.72 41.37 -44.19
C SER A 142 -24.07 40.16 -43.31
N LEU A 143 -23.19 39.16 -43.24
CA LEU A 143 -23.39 37.95 -42.47
C LEU A 143 -22.52 37.96 -41.24
N GLU A 144 -23.02 37.32 -40.18
CA GLU A 144 -22.31 37.03 -38.94
C GLU A 144 -22.38 35.53 -38.69
N THR A 145 -21.33 35.00 -38.04
CA THR A 145 -21.23 33.55 -37.74
C THR A 145 -20.94 33.33 -36.30
N VAL A 146 -21.64 32.38 -35.71
CA VAL A 146 -21.41 31.89 -34.33
C VAL A 146 -21.16 30.41 -34.35
N GLY A 147 -20.08 30.00 -33.72
CA GLY A 147 -19.76 28.56 -33.48
C GLY A 147 -19.96 28.17 -32.02
N PHE A 148 -20.42 26.97 -31.77
CA PHE A 148 -20.53 26.40 -30.42
C PHE A 148 -20.47 24.88 -30.43
N ILE A 149 -20.27 24.29 -29.25
CA ILE A 149 -20.21 22.84 -29.08
C ILE A 149 -21.38 22.39 -28.22
N LEU A 150 -22.19 21.47 -28.75
CA LEU A 150 -23.24 20.79 -28.00
C LEU A 150 -22.69 19.49 -27.42
N ARG A 151 -22.87 19.30 -26.12
CA ARG A 151 -22.52 18.03 -25.42
C ARG A 151 -23.70 17.07 -25.52
N THR A 152 -23.88 16.46 -26.68
CA THR A 152 -24.96 15.53 -26.96
C THR A 152 -24.53 14.49 -28.00
N ARG A 153 -25.13 13.29 -27.93
CA ARG A 153 -25.04 12.25 -28.97
C ARG A 153 -26.30 12.29 -29.89
N ASP A 154 -27.33 13.02 -29.49
CA ASP A 154 -28.61 13.02 -30.18
C ASP A 154 -28.68 14.13 -31.27
N ALA A 155 -28.76 13.69 -32.50
CA ALA A 155 -28.93 14.56 -33.65
C ALA A 155 -30.29 15.32 -33.65
N ALA A 156 -31.29 14.82 -32.90
CA ALA A 156 -32.59 15.48 -32.78
C ALA A 156 -32.48 16.87 -32.09
N VAL A 157 -31.51 16.99 -31.14
CA VAL A 157 -31.24 18.27 -30.46
C VAL A 157 -30.77 19.33 -31.42
N VAL A 158 -29.93 18.95 -32.42
CA VAL A 158 -29.45 19.86 -33.45
C VAL A 158 -30.59 20.27 -34.41
N ALA A 159 -31.48 19.34 -34.75
CA ALA A 159 -32.66 19.62 -35.58
C ALA A 159 -33.67 20.58 -34.91
N ASP A 160 -33.91 20.39 -33.59
CA ASP A 160 -34.77 21.27 -32.81
C ASP A 160 -34.15 22.69 -32.70
N LEU A 161 -32.85 22.76 -32.47
CA LEU A 161 -32.10 24.03 -32.43
C LEU A 161 -32.18 24.76 -33.76
N ARG A 162 -32.03 24.04 -34.90
CA ARG A 162 -32.18 24.59 -36.23
C ARG A 162 -33.57 25.20 -36.46
N ARG A 163 -34.61 24.47 -36.08
CA ARG A 163 -36.00 24.93 -36.19
C ARG A 163 -36.22 26.24 -35.42
N ARG A 164 -35.84 26.27 -34.16
CA ARG A 164 -36.03 27.44 -33.28
C ARG A 164 -35.22 28.66 -33.73
N LEU A 165 -33.96 28.46 -34.17
CA LEU A 165 -33.16 29.54 -34.72
C LEU A 165 -33.72 30.06 -36.06
N SER A 166 -34.29 29.18 -36.89
CA SER A 166 -34.99 29.58 -38.12
C SER A 166 -36.23 30.42 -37.83
N GLU A 167 -36.98 30.12 -36.77
CA GLU A 167 -38.10 30.93 -36.30
C GLU A 167 -37.66 32.32 -35.84
N VAL A 168 -36.57 32.40 -35.07
CA VAL A 168 -35.99 33.66 -34.56
C VAL A 168 -35.48 34.55 -35.68
N THR A 169 -34.88 33.99 -36.74
CA THR A 169 -34.28 34.72 -37.86
C THR A 169 -35.21 34.87 -39.06
N GLY A 170 -36.47 34.37 -38.97
CA GLY A 170 -37.37 34.36 -40.10
C GLY A 170 -36.86 33.59 -41.31
N GLY A 171 -36.16 32.50 -41.09
CA GLY A 171 -35.57 31.65 -42.12
C GLY A 171 -34.26 32.16 -42.73
N ARG A 172 -33.72 33.30 -42.30
CA ARG A 172 -32.47 33.90 -42.83
C ARG A 172 -31.23 33.43 -42.13
N MET A 173 -31.09 32.12 -41.99
CA MET A 173 -29.95 31.50 -41.35
C MET A 173 -29.58 30.16 -42.00
N GLU A 174 -28.34 29.77 -41.91
CA GLU A 174 -27.86 28.45 -42.25
C GLU A 174 -27.14 27.85 -41.06
N LEU A 175 -27.44 26.57 -40.73
CA LEU A 175 -26.81 25.86 -39.64
C LEU A 175 -26.15 24.63 -40.21
N VAL A 176 -24.87 24.49 -39.92
CA VAL A 176 -24.08 23.31 -40.25
C VAL A 176 -23.56 22.69 -38.97
N SER A 177 -23.67 21.36 -38.85
CA SER A 177 -23.21 20.63 -37.72
C SER A 177 -22.30 19.47 -38.12
N ARG A 178 -21.29 19.18 -37.28
CA ARG A 178 -20.38 18.08 -37.49
C ARG A 178 -19.97 17.49 -36.13
N VAL A 179 -19.83 16.17 -36.08
CA VAL A 179 -19.31 15.49 -34.87
C VAL A 179 -17.83 15.85 -34.72
N VAL A 180 -17.45 16.42 -33.57
CA VAL A 180 -16.07 16.80 -33.22
C VAL A 180 -15.40 15.65 -32.46
N GLU A 181 -16.10 15.09 -31.47
CA GLU A 181 -15.69 13.96 -30.67
C GLU A 181 -16.93 13.15 -30.26
N GLU A 182 -16.74 11.96 -29.74
CA GLU A 182 -17.85 11.16 -29.23
C GLU A 182 -18.61 11.91 -28.12
N GLY A 183 -19.88 12.18 -28.35
CA GLY A 183 -20.74 12.98 -27.44
C GLY A 183 -20.59 14.50 -27.53
N LYS A 184 -19.86 15.02 -28.55
CA LYS A 184 -19.71 16.44 -28.80
C LYS A 184 -19.99 16.77 -30.28
N ILE A 185 -20.98 17.59 -30.55
CA ILE A 185 -21.33 18.07 -31.88
C ILE A 185 -20.98 19.57 -32.00
N GLY A 186 -20.08 19.88 -32.91
CA GLY A 186 -19.79 21.28 -33.29
C GLY A 186 -20.87 21.80 -34.22
N VAL A 187 -21.35 22.99 -33.97
CA VAL A 187 -22.39 23.67 -34.75
C VAL A 187 -21.87 25.05 -35.12
N VAL A 188 -22.06 25.43 -36.38
CA VAL A 188 -21.86 26.80 -36.89
C VAL A 188 -23.18 27.29 -37.46
N VAL A 189 -23.55 28.47 -37.03
CA VAL A 189 -24.74 29.19 -37.53
C VAL A 189 -24.28 30.45 -38.20
N ALA A 190 -24.68 30.63 -39.46
CA ALA A 190 -24.51 31.86 -40.22
C ALA A 190 -25.87 32.55 -40.32
N PHE A 191 -25.92 33.83 -40.02
CA PHE A 191 -27.14 34.64 -40.04
C PHE A 191 -26.85 36.08 -40.47
N HIS A 192 -27.88 36.81 -40.82
CA HIS A 192 -27.73 38.21 -41.20
C HIS A 192 -27.42 39.06 -39.93
N ARG A 193 -26.47 40.00 -40.05
CA ARG A 193 -26.00 40.87 -38.95
C ARG A 193 -27.13 41.60 -38.21
N ARG A 194 -28.22 41.95 -38.89
CA ARG A 194 -29.40 42.56 -38.26
C ARG A 194 -30.11 41.64 -37.25
N ASP A 195 -29.95 40.33 -37.39
CA ASP A 195 -30.59 39.33 -36.53
C ASP A 195 -29.63 38.91 -35.36
N ALA A 196 -28.43 39.52 -35.26
CA ALA A 196 -27.37 39.14 -34.31
C ALA A 196 -27.84 39.18 -32.86
N GLU A 197 -28.47 40.26 -32.43
CA GLU A 197 -28.94 40.41 -31.05
C GLU A 197 -29.97 39.34 -30.66
N ALA A 198 -30.86 38.99 -31.59
CA ALA A 198 -31.90 37.99 -31.40
C ALA A 198 -31.29 36.57 -31.29
N VAL A 199 -30.27 36.24 -32.12
CA VAL A 199 -29.56 34.96 -32.12
C VAL A 199 -28.71 34.80 -30.87
N HIS A 200 -27.89 35.78 -30.50
CA HIS A 200 -27.09 35.76 -29.28
C HIS A 200 -27.96 35.68 -28.03
N GLY A 201 -29.06 36.46 -28.00
CA GLY A 201 -30.03 36.37 -26.89
C GLY A 201 -30.75 35.04 -26.79
N PHE A 202 -31.02 34.38 -27.92
CA PHE A 202 -31.59 33.02 -27.93
C PHE A 202 -30.57 31.99 -27.43
N LEU A 203 -29.33 31.99 -27.94
CA LEU A 203 -28.26 31.04 -27.50
C LEU A 203 -27.96 31.18 -26.01
N ALA A 204 -27.89 32.43 -25.51
CA ALA A 204 -27.70 32.68 -24.08
C ALA A 204 -28.82 32.09 -23.20
N ARG A 205 -30.10 32.28 -23.63
CA ARG A 205 -31.28 31.70 -22.91
C ARG A 205 -31.34 30.18 -23.01
N ALA A 206 -30.84 29.60 -24.10
CA ALA A 206 -30.74 28.17 -24.29
C ALA A 206 -29.58 27.54 -23.52
N GLY A 207 -28.77 28.32 -22.79
CA GLY A 207 -27.60 27.83 -22.04
C GLY A 207 -26.47 27.34 -22.95
N VAL A 208 -26.45 27.74 -24.22
CA VAL A 208 -25.45 27.36 -25.19
C VAL A 208 -24.29 28.36 -25.10
N SER A 209 -23.12 27.89 -24.69
CA SER A 209 -21.91 28.72 -24.66
C SER A 209 -21.30 28.84 -26.05
N GLU A 210 -21.15 30.05 -26.54
CA GLU A 210 -20.45 30.32 -27.79
C GLU A 210 -18.99 29.89 -27.70
N LEU A 211 -18.44 29.32 -28.76
CA LEU A 211 -17.03 28.99 -28.89
C LEU A 211 -16.25 30.30 -29.13
N ARG A 212 -15.89 30.96 -28.03
CA ARG A 212 -15.01 32.12 -28.08
C ARG A 212 -13.58 31.64 -28.05
N LEU A 213 -12.81 31.94 -29.08
CA LEU A 213 -11.37 31.67 -29.07
C LEU A 213 -10.71 32.38 -27.88
N PRO A 214 -9.66 31.76 -27.26
CA PRO A 214 -8.87 32.46 -26.25
C PRO A 214 -8.42 33.85 -26.78
N SER A 215 -8.33 34.84 -25.89
CA SER A 215 -8.03 36.22 -26.25
C SER A 215 -6.80 36.40 -27.17
N ALA A 216 -5.81 35.53 -27.00
CA ALA A 216 -4.59 35.50 -27.83
C ALA A 216 -4.85 35.16 -29.33
N TYR A 217 -6.00 34.56 -29.65
CA TYR A 217 -6.35 34.10 -31.00
C TYR A 217 -7.67 34.71 -31.51
N ALA A 218 -8.33 35.51 -30.67
CA ALA A 218 -9.69 36.03 -30.97
C ALA A 218 -9.76 36.92 -32.19
N ASP A 219 -8.72 37.70 -32.42
CA ASP A 219 -8.67 38.69 -33.53
C ASP A 219 -8.08 38.09 -34.81
N LEU A 220 -7.74 36.80 -34.83
CA LEU A 220 -7.11 36.16 -35.99
C LEU A 220 -8.14 35.46 -36.88
N PRO A 221 -7.92 35.46 -38.22
CA PRO A 221 -8.69 34.60 -39.11
C PRO A 221 -8.58 33.11 -38.65
N PRO A 222 -9.65 32.31 -38.79
CA PRO A 222 -9.69 30.94 -38.28
C PRO A 222 -8.51 30.05 -38.74
N ALA A 223 -8.11 30.17 -40.00
CA ALA A 223 -6.98 29.43 -40.56
C ALA A 223 -5.64 29.84 -39.94
N GLU A 224 -5.45 31.10 -39.63
CA GLU A 224 -4.24 31.60 -38.97
C GLU A 224 -4.24 31.25 -37.47
N ALA A 225 -5.40 31.31 -36.82
CA ALA A 225 -5.57 30.88 -35.46
C ALA A 225 -5.18 29.37 -35.26
N ILE A 226 -5.64 28.50 -36.19
CA ILE A 226 -5.27 27.08 -36.18
C ILE A 226 -3.74 26.93 -36.34
N ARG A 227 -3.14 27.58 -37.32
CA ARG A 227 -1.70 27.50 -37.57
C ARG A 227 -0.90 27.90 -36.33
N ARG A 228 -1.27 29.03 -35.70
CA ARG A 228 -0.61 29.51 -34.47
C ARG A 228 -0.83 28.56 -33.27
N MET A 229 -2.03 27.97 -33.15
CA MET A 229 -2.29 26.94 -32.13
C MET A 229 -1.43 25.69 -32.36
N GLU A 230 -1.27 25.24 -33.63
CA GLU A 230 -0.41 24.09 -33.96
C GLU A 230 1.06 24.41 -33.69
N GLU A 231 1.56 25.56 -34.07
CA GLU A 231 2.92 26.01 -33.77
C GLU A 231 3.16 26.09 -32.26
N ARG A 232 2.20 26.65 -31.51
CA ARG A 232 2.31 26.78 -30.07
C ARG A 232 2.24 25.40 -29.37
N ARG A 233 1.34 24.54 -29.83
CA ARG A 233 1.25 23.13 -29.33
C ARG A 233 2.54 22.36 -29.57
N ALA A 234 3.22 22.58 -30.67
CA ALA A 234 4.50 21.94 -30.98
C ALA A 234 5.66 22.49 -30.10
N ALA A 235 5.61 23.77 -29.72
CA ALA A 235 6.65 24.38 -28.86
C ALA A 235 6.49 24.06 -27.38
N LEU A 236 5.27 23.95 -26.86
CA LEU A 236 4.99 23.73 -25.42
C LEU A 236 5.68 22.53 -24.81
N PRO A 237 5.73 21.33 -25.43
CA PRO A 237 6.46 20.19 -24.88
C PRO A 237 7.96 20.46 -24.65
N GLY A 238 8.59 21.23 -25.54
CA GLY A 238 9.98 21.65 -25.41
C GLY A 238 10.20 22.60 -24.23
N GLU A 239 9.30 23.59 -24.04
CA GLU A 239 9.35 24.48 -22.88
C GLU A 239 9.12 23.72 -21.57
N MET A 240 8.17 22.77 -21.54
CA MET A 240 7.92 21.93 -20.38
C MET A 240 9.10 21.01 -20.07
N ALA A 241 9.78 20.47 -21.08
CA ALA A 241 10.98 19.68 -20.90
C ALA A 241 12.13 20.53 -20.31
N ALA A 242 12.34 21.76 -20.82
CA ALA A 242 13.33 22.67 -20.27
C ALA A 242 13.08 23.03 -18.79
N ILE A 243 11.82 23.26 -18.41
CA ILE A 243 11.43 23.46 -17.01
C ILE A 243 11.70 22.20 -16.20
N GLY A 244 11.39 21.02 -16.75
CA GLY A 244 11.68 19.73 -16.13
C GLY A 244 13.15 19.52 -15.85
N ASP A 245 14.01 19.87 -16.82
CA ASP A 245 15.48 19.80 -16.69
C ASP A 245 16.00 20.78 -15.64
N ALA A 246 15.46 22.00 -15.58
CA ALA A 246 15.80 22.98 -14.55
C ALA A 246 15.42 22.47 -13.14
N LEU A 247 14.22 21.92 -12.97
CA LEU A 247 13.81 21.29 -11.70
C LEU A 247 14.70 20.11 -11.34
N GLN A 248 15.14 19.32 -12.33
CA GLN A 248 16.05 18.20 -12.09
C GLN A 248 17.45 18.65 -11.69
N GLN A 249 17.96 19.74 -12.24
CA GLN A 249 19.22 20.35 -11.82
C GLN A 249 19.15 20.84 -10.37
N ILE A 250 18.09 21.58 -10.00
CA ILE A 250 17.86 22.00 -8.62
C ILE A 250 17.76 20.79 -7.71
N ALA A 251 17.03 19.73 -8.10
CA ALA A 251 16.93 18.51 -7.31
C ALA A 251 18.31 17.85 -7.10
N ARG A 252 19.15 17.76 -8.11
CA ARG A 252 20.50 17.19 -7.98
C ARG A 252 21.38 18.02 -7.04
N ALA A 253 21.28 19.33 -7.09
CA ALA A 253 22.08 20.24 -6.28
C ALA A 253 21.60 20.33 -4.82
N GLN A 254 20.30 20.40 -4.59
CA GLN A 254 19.73 20.80 -3.30
C GLN A 254 18.97 19.69 -2.55
N ARG A 255 18.63 18.57 -3.21
CA ARG A 255 17.79 17.54 -2.57
C ARG A 255 18.45 16.90 -1.35
N VAL A 256 19.77 16.66 -1.39
CA VAL A 256 20.53 16.14 -0.23
C VAL A 256 20.30 17.04 0.97
N ARG A 257 20.50 18.34 0.76
CA ARG A 257 20.41 19.37 1.79
C ARG A 257 18.97 19.53 2.31
N LEU A 258 17.98 19.49 1.41
CA LEU A 258 16.58 19.58 1.77
C LEU A 258 16.10 18.36 2.58
N VAL A 259 16.54 17.14 2.23
CA VAL A 259 16.23 15.92 3.01
C VAL A 259 16.88 15.99 4.39
N ALA A 260 18.15 16.46 4.48
CA ALA A 260 18.85 16.66 5.74
C ALA A 260 18.16 17.72 6.61
N LEU A 261 17.74 18.84 6.00
CA LEU A 261 17.02 19.92 6.71
C LEU A 261 15.70 19.40 7.28
N ARG A 262 14.91 18.69 6.48
CA ARG A 262 13.69 18.01 6.94
C ARG A 262 13.96 17.07 8.13
N ALA A 263 15.04 16.29 8.06
CA ALA A 263 15.43 15.37 9.14
C ALA A 263 15.77 16.15 10.43
N VAL A 264 16.52 17.24 10.34
CA VAL A 264 16.87 18.09 11.48
C VAL A 264 15.61 18.73 12.11
N LEU A 265 14.70 19.26 11.28
CA LEU A 265 13.43 19.81 11.76
C LEU A 265 12.59 18.75 12.49
N GLN A 266 12.51 17.54 11.92
CA GLN A 266 11.80 16.42 12.54
C GLN A 266 12.45 16.00 13.86
N ASP A 267 13.77 15.99 13.95
CA ASP A 267 14.50 15.63 15.17
C ASP A 267 14.27 16.63 16.28
N ARG A 268 14.29 17.93 15.97
CA ARG A 268 13.98 19.00 16.94
C ARG A 268 12.53 18.93 17.39
N LEU A 269 11.59 18.74 16.46
CA LEU A 269 10.17 18.59 16.76
C LEU A 269 9.91 17.39 17.68
N THR A 270 10.50 16.22 17.36
CA THR A 270 10.35 15.01 18.16
C THR A 270 10.88 15.19 19.59
N ARG A 271 11.95 15.97 19.80
CA ARG A 271 12.47 16.29 21.12
C ARG A 271 11.47 17.09 21.95
N LEU A 272 10.85 18.10 21.37
CA LEU A 272 9.85 18.92 22.06
C LEU A 272 8.56 18.11 22.34
N GLN A 273 8.13 17.27 21.40
CA GLN A 273 6.94 16.40 21.55
C GLN A 273 7.09 15.32 22.63
N VAL A 274 8.32 14.94 22.96
CA VAL A 274 8.58 13.95 24.02
C VAL A 274 8.57 14.59 25.41
N MET A 275 8.83 15.90 25.54
CA MET A 275 8.92 16.58 26.83
C MET A 275 7.72 16.34 27.76
N PRO A 276 6.44 16.37 27.33
CA PRO A 276 5.30 16.13 28.20
C PRO A 276 5.21 14.70 28.78
N GLN A 277 5.98 13.76 28.21
CA GLN A 277 6.04 12.37 28.72
C GLN A 277 7.04 12.23 29.87
N LEU A 278 7.88 13.24 30.09
CA LEU A 278 8.92 13.24 31.10
C LEU A 278 8.39 13.75 32.44
N ALA A 279 9.06 13.33 33.50
CA ALA A 279 8.79 13.86 34.83
C ALA A 279 9.92 14.81 35.30
N GLN A 280 9.56 15.86 36.01
CA GLN A 280 10.51 16.78 36.60
C GLN A 280 10.13 17.15 38.02
N SER A 281 11.15 17.38 38.86
CA SER A 281 11.05 18.09 40.13
C SER A 281 11.57 19.53 40.00
N ARG A 282 11.72 20.22 41.10
CA ARG A 282 12.31 21.57 41.10
C ARG A 282 13.73 21.63 40.50
N TYR A 283 14.53 20.58 40.71
CA TYR A 283 15.98 20.55 40.36
C TYR A 283 16.36 19.44 39.39
N THR A 284 15.58 18.38 39.31
CA THR A 284 15.91 17.16 38.57
C THR A 284 14.83 16.80 37.54
N PHE A 285 15.24 16.10 36.53
CA PHE A 285 14.35 15.45 35.58
C PHE A 285 14.49 13.94 35.63
N VAL A 286 13.47 13.21 35.20
CA VAL A 286 13.47 11.76 34.99
C VAL A 286 12.94 11.47 33.62
N VAL A 287 13.75 10.76 32.84
CA VAL A 287 13.34 10.14 31.58
C VAL A 287 13.08 8.66 31.86
N HIS A 288 11.86 8.24 31.70
CA HIS A 288 11.46 6.82 31.81
C HIS A 288 11.26 6.23 30.42
N GLY A 289 11.64 4.97 30.25
CA GLY A 289 11.39 4.32 28.98
C GLY A 289 11.87 2.85 28.96
N TRP A 290 11.75 2.28 27.78
CA TRP A 290 12.09 0.87 27.51
C TRP A 290 13.16 0.79 26.44
N ALA A 291 14.16 -0.07 26.66
CA ALA A 291 15.19 -0.35 25.68
C ALA A 291 15.44 -1.86 25.57
N PRO A 292 15.85 -2.35 24.41
CA PRO A 292 16.35 -3.73 24.29
C PRO A 292 17.53 -3.91 25.24
N THR A 293 17.52 -4.97 26.05
CA THR A 293 18.55 -5.20 27.11
C THR A 293 19.97 -5.12 26.53
N ARG A 294 20.18 -5.59 25.29
CA ARG A 294 21.47 -5.52 24.59
C ARG A 294 21.95 -4.09 24.31
N THR A 295 21.04 -3.09 24.21
CA THR A 295 21.40 -1.71 23.85
C THR A 295 21.51 -0.78 25.07
N VAL A 296 21.07 -1.18 26.23
CA VAL A 296 21.13 -0.35 27.46
C VAL A 296 22.57 0.08 27.79
N GLY A 297 23.54 -0.83 27.61
CA GLY A 297 24.95 -0.51 27.78
C GLY A 297 25.47 0.62 26.87
N ALA A 298 24.90 0.76 25.66
CA ALA A 298 25.24 1.84 24.75
C ALA A 298 24.69 3.18 25.23
N VAL A 299 23.43 3.20 25.72
CA VAL A 299 22.80 4.40 26.31
C VAL A 299 23.60 4.87 27.52
N ARG A 300 23.94 3.97 28.45
CA ARG A 300 24.73 4.27 29.64
C ARG A 300 26.08 4.86 29.28
N ARG A 301 26.83 4.23 28.38
CA ARG A 301 28.16 4.73 27.94
C ARG A 301 28.09 6.08 27.26
N ALA A 302 27.09 6.32 26.42
CA ALA A 302 26.93 7.61 25.73
C ALA A 302 26.67 8.75 26.72
N LEU A 303 25.77 8.53 27.71
CA LEU A 303 25.46 9.52 28.73
C LEU A 303 26.66 9.75 29.68
N GLN A 304 27.34 8.68 30.12
CA GLN A 304 28.51 8.81 30.99
C GLN A 304 29.68 9.54 30.32
N ARG A 305 29.92 9.32 29.02
CA ARG A 305 30.98 10.03 28.28
C ARG A 305 30.71 11.54 28.20
N ARG A 306 29.47 11.96 28.04
CA ARG A 306 29.12 13.37 27.84
C ARG A 306 28.89 14.13 29.17
N PHE A 307 28.34 13.45 30.18
CA PHE A 307 27.87 14.09 31.42
C PHE A 307 28.55 13.56 32.70
N GLY A 308 29.41 12.57 32.60
CA GLY A 308 30.08 11.95 33.74
C GLY A 308 29.09 11.41 34.79
N SER A 309 29.26 11.77 36.03
CA SER A 309 28.41 11.36 37.15
C SER A 309 27.18 12.23 37.37
N GLU A 310 27.01 13.33 36.63
CA GLU A 310 25.84 14.24 36.81
C GLU A 310 24.54 13.59 36.32
N VAL A 311 24.62 12.59 35.41
CA VAL A 311 23.47 11.86 34.90
C VAL A 311 23.62 10.38 35.23
N VAL A 312 22.61 9.86 35.94
CA VAL A 312 22.59 8.48 36.42
C VAL A 312 21.60 7.67 35.58
N VAL A 313 22.01 6.45 35.19
CA VAL A 313 21.17 5.54 34.43
C VAL A 313 20.93 4.28 35.24
N TYR A 314 19.67 4.05 35.61
CA TYR A 314 19.21 2.82 36.24
C TYR A 314 18.51 1.95 35.18
N ASP A 315 18.77 0.65 35.21
CA ASP A 315 18.05 -0.30 34.38
C ASP A 315 17.61 -1.52 35.20
N THR A 316 16.39 -1.96 34.94
CA THR A 316 15.81 -3.16 35.54
C THR A 316 15.22 -4.02 34.43
N PRO A 317 15.36 -5.36 34.49
CA PRO A 317 14.68 -6.25 33.55
C PRO A 317 13.16 -6.00 33.58
N ALA A 318 12.48 -6.21 32.46
CA ALA A 318 11.02 -6.09 32.39
C ALA A 318 10.37 -7.13 33.32
N ASP A 319 9.44 -6.69 34.17
CA ASP A 319 8.66 -7.58 35.02
C ASP A 319 7.60 -8.32 34.16
N PRO A 320 7.48 -9.64 34.28
CA PRO A 320 6.42 -10.40 33.66
C PRO A 320 5.00 -9.91 34.00
N HIS A 321 4.79 -9.32 35.18
CA HIS A 321 3.51 -8.76 35.59
C HIS A 321 3.15 -7.46 34.86
N GLU A 322 4.16 -6.74 34.34
CA GLU A 322 3.97 -5.51 33.56
C GLU A 322 3.98 -5.75 32.04
N ALA A 323 3.86 -6.98 31.58
CA ALA A 323 3.98 -7.38 30.17
C ALA A 323 3.06 -6.60 29.21
N GLU A 324 1.94 -6.05 29.69
CA GLU A 324 1.02 -5.23 28.89
C GLU A 324 1.59 -3.83 28.57
N ARG A 325 2.44 -3.33 29.45
CA ARG A 325 3.05 -1.99 29.33
C ARG A 325 4.35 -2.03 28.53
N VAL A 326 5.04 -3.19 28.52
CA VAL A 326 6.32 -3.36 27.84
C VAL A 326 6.13 -3.30 26.32
N PRO A 327 6.80 -2.37 25.61
CA PRO A 327 6.73 -2.34 24.16
C PRO A 327 7.48 -3.54 23.56
N VAL A 328 6.99 -4.03 22.42
CA VAL A 328 7.52 -5.22 21.77
C VAL A 328 8.34 -4.86 20.55
N LEU A 329 9.56 -5.33 20.51
CA LEU A 329 10.43 -5.37 19.36
C LEU A 329 10.54 -6.83 18.88
N LEU A 330 10.08 -7.11 17.67
CA LEU A 330 10.24 -8.43 17.05
C LEU A 330 11.65 -8.55 16.49
N ASP A 331 12.43 -9.51 17.01
CA ASP A 331 13.81 -9.73 16.61
C ASP A 331 13.92 -10.97 15.71
N ASN A 332 13.45 -10.84 14.49
CA ASN A 332 13.45 -11.89 13.50
C ASN A 332 14.72 -11.87 12.64
N PRO A 333 15.26 -13.04 12.24
CA PRO A 333 16.34 -13.13 11.26
C PRO A 333 15.99 -12.39 9.94
N ALA A 334 17.01 -11.93 9.23
CA ALA A 334 16.84 -11.13 8.02
C ALA A 334 15.95 -11.79 6.93
N VAL A 335 15.94 -13.14 6.88
CA VAL A 335 15.12 -13.94 5.95
C VAL A 335 13.63 -13.91 6.34
N ILE A 336 13.31 -13.89 7.63
CA ILE A 336 11.95 -13.94 8.18
C ILE A 336 11.37 -12.54 8.35
N ARG A 337 12.22 -11.56 8.69
CA ARG A 337 11.82 -10.16 8.96
C ARG A 337 10.86 -9.55 7.93
N PRO A 338 11.02 -9.73 6.60
CA PRO A 338 10.10 -9.18 5.61
C PRO A 338 8.64 -9.64 5.79
N PHE A 339 8.42 -10.82 6.40
CA PHE A 339 7.08 -11.34 6.67
C PHE A 339 6.35 -10.62 7.82
N GLN A 340 7.06 -9.84 8.63
CA GLN A 340 6.45 -8.92 9.59
C GLN A 340 5.51 -7.91 8.90
N LEU A 341 5.72 -7.65 7.60
CA LEU A 341 4.83 -6.79 6.80
C LEU A 341 3.39 -7.35 6.79
N LEU A 342 3.21 -8.66 6.69
CA LEU A 342 1.89 -9.32 6.71
C LEU A 342 1.18 -9.19 8.06
N LEU A 343 1.97 -9.17 9.14
CA LEU A 343 1.47 -9.00 10.51
C LEU A 343 1.40 -7.53 10.93
N GLY A 344 2.00 -6.63 10.15
CA GLY A 344 2.05 -5.19 10.43
C GLY A 344 0.68 -4.50 10.42
N LEU A 345 -0.34 -5.15 9.85
CA LEU A 345 -1.74 -4.73 9.87
C LEU A 345 -2.39 -4.89 11.26
N PHE A 346 -1.78 -5.68 12.15
CA PHE A 346 -2.26 -5.94 13.50
C PHE A 346 -1.32 -5.34 14.54
N PRO A 347 -1.80 -5.06 15.76
CA PRO A 347 -0.92 -4.76 16.87
C PRO A 347 0.09 -5.91 17.09
N PRO A 348 1.32 -5.63 17.57
CA PRO A 348 2.28 -6.69 17.86
C PRO A 348 1.76 -7.62 18.97
N PRO A 349 2.28 -8.85 19.08
CA PRO A 349 1.95 -9.74 20.19
C PRO A 349 2.39 -9.10 21.52
N ARG A 350 1.75 -9.47 22.64
CA ARG A 350 2.14 -9.01 23.96
C ARG A 350 3.56 -9.45 24.31
N TYR A 351 4.28 -8.66 25.09
CA TYR A 351 5.63 -8.99 25.52
C TYR A 351 5.68 -10.35 26.25
N GLY A 352 6.64 -11.21 25.86
CA GLY A 352 6.77 -12.55 26.40
C GLY A 352 5.88 -13.59 25.74
N THR A 353 5.00 -13.23 24.82
CA THR A 353 4.21 -14.19 24.03
C THR A 353 4.96 -14.64 22.78
N TRP A 354 4.38 -15.55 22.04
CA TRP A 354 5.01 -16.12 20.86
C TRP A 354 4.87 -15.20 19.63
N ASP A 355 5.96 -15.04 18.87
CA ASP A 355 5.94 -14.35 17.58
C ASP A 355 5.47 -15.32 16.49
N PRO A 356 4.32 -15.08 15.82
CA PRO A 356 3.85 -15.94 14.75
C PRO A 356 4.60 -15.76 13.44
N THR A 357 5.48 -14.74 13.31
CA THR A 357 6.18 -14.42 12.05
C THR A 357 6.94 -15.62 11.47
N PRO A 358 7.70 -16.42 12.23
CA PRO A 358 8.40 -17.59 11.69
C PRO A 358 7.46 -18.60 11.08
N LEU A 359 6.32 -18.86 11.72
CA LEU A 359 5.32 -19.78 11.21
C LEU A 359 4.69 -19.26 9.93
N VAL A 360 4.25 -18.00 9.93
CA VAL A 360 3.65 -17.32 8.76
C VAL A 360 4.63 -17.27 7.59
N SER A 361 5.93 -17.07 7.87
CA SER A 361 6.95 -17.02 6.82
C SER A 361 7.12 -18.31 6.03
N PHE A 362 6.78 -19.44 6.62
CA PHE A 362 6.77 -20.74 5.95
C PHE A 362 5.40 -21.06 5.38
N THR A 363 4.33 -20.99 6.19
CA THR A 363 3.01 -21.49 5.82
C THR A 363 2.31 -20.61 4.77
N PHE A 364 2.51 -19.30 4.81
CA PHE A 364 1.87 -18.39 3.84
C PHE A 364 2.38 -18.62 2.41
N PRO A 365 3.69 -18.60 2.11
CA PRO A 365 4.18 -18.92 0.77
C PRO A 365 3.85 -20.35 0.34
N PHE A 366 3.88 -21.31 1.26
CA PHE A 366 3.49 -22.69 1.00
C PHE A 366 2.03 -22.77 0.49
N PHE A 367 1.09 -22.10 1.16
CA PHE A 367 -0.31 -22.09 0.70
C PHE A 367 -0.49 -21.38 -0.64
N VAL A 368 0.22 -20.28 -0.86
CA VAL A 368 0.21 -19.60 -2.17
C VAL A 368 0.70 -20.55 -3.26
N GLY A 369 1.79 -21.28 -3.02
CA GLY A 369 2.31 -22.28 -3.92
C GLY A 369 1.34 -23.43 -4.16
N LEU A 370 0.76 -24.00 -3.10
CA LEU A 370 -0.21 -25.08 -3.15
C LEU A 370 -1.44 -24.74 -3.99
N VAL A 371 -1.91 -23.49 -3.92
CA VAL A 371 -3.10 -23.02 -4.65
C VAL A 371 -2.77 -22.66 -6.08
N ILE A 372 -1.72 -21.91 -6.35
CA ILE A 372 -1.37 -21.45 -7.71
C ILE A 372 -0.68 -22.57 -8.47
N GLY A 373 0.42 -23.11 -7.95
CA GLY A 373 1.15 -24.26 -8.44
C GLY A 373 1.36 -24.31 -9.96
N ASP A 374 1.96 -23.26 -10.53
CA ASP A 374 2.21 -23.15 -11.99
C ASP A 374 3.60 -22.55 -12.21
N VAL A 375 4.47 -23.23 -12.95
CA VAL A 375 5.86 -22.81 -13.21
C VAL A 375 5.90 -21.49 -13.97
N GLY A 376 5.03 -21.29 -14.97
CA GLY A 376 4.97 -20.07 -15.77
C GLY A 376 4.58 -18.85 -14.93
N TYR A 377 3.53 -18.98 -14.13
CA TYR A 377 3.12 -17.94 -13.21
C TYR A 377 4.17 -17.70 -12.11
N GLY A 378 4.81 -18.77 -11.62
CA GLY A 378 5.91 -18.64 -10.64
C GLY A 378 7.10 -17.86 -11.17
N LEU A 379 7.47 -18.04 -12.44
CA LEU A 379 8.51 -17.24 -13.10
C LEU A 379 8.09 -15.78 -13.24
N LEU A 380 6.82 -15.49 -13.57
CA LEU A 380 6.31 -14.12 -13.61
C LEU A 380 6.36 -13.47 -12.23
N PHE A 381 6.00 -14.19 -11.16
CA PHE A 381 6.18 -13.72 -9.77
C PHE A 381 7.64 -13.42 -9.45
N PHE A 382 8.55 -14.28 -9.88
CA PHE A 382 9.98 -14.08 -9.66
C PHE A 382 10.51 -12.82 -10.37
N LEU A 383 10.15 -12.63 -11.65
CA LEU A 383 10.49 -11.44 -12.43
C LEU A 383 9.89 -10.17 -11.81
N PHE A 384 8.64 -10.22 -11.37
CA PHE A 384 8.01 -9.11 -10.67
C PHE A 384 8.71 -8.78 -9.35
N GLY A 385 9.06 -9.79 -8.55
CA GLY A 385 9.85 -9.61 -7.34
C GLY A 385 11.22 -9.01 -7.62
N TRP A 386 11.88 -9.40 -8.71
CA TRP A 386 13.15 -8.81 -9.12
C TRP A 386 13.00 -7.34 -9.55
N TRP A 387 11.97 -7.03 -10.32
CA TRP A 387 11.65 -5.65 -10.70
C TRP A 387 11.41 -4.75 -9.47
N LEU A 388 10.63 -5.22 -8.48
CA LEU A 388 10.45 -4.51 -7.21
C LEU A 388 11.79 -4.25 -6.49
N ARG A 389 12.69 -5.24 -6.50
CA ARG A 389 14.01 -5.08 -5.88
C ARG A 389 14.88 -4.07 -6.63
N SER A 390 14.82 -4.05 -7.95
CA SER A 390 15.53 -3.07 -8.77
C SER A 390 15.10 -1.65 -8.44
N ARG A 391 13.78 -1.41 -8.36
CA ARG A 391 13.23 -0.10 -7.94
C ARG A 391 13.62 0.28 -6.52
N ALA A 392 13.55 -0.67 -5.59
CA ALA A 392 13.95 -0.45 -4.20
C ALA A 392 15.45 -0.05 -4.10
N ARG A 393 16.33 -0.71 -4.86
CA ARG A 393 17.77 -0.37 -4.94
C ARG A 393 18.01 1.00 -5.57
N ALA A 394 17.20 1.39 -6.55
CA ALA A 394 17.26 2.71 -7.16
C ALA A 394 16.67 3.82 -6.25
N GLY A 395 16.19 3.50 -5.05
CA GLY A 395 15.57 4.45 -4.14
C GLY A 395 14.26 5.03 -4.64
N GLN A 396 13.64 4.40 -5.66
CA GLN A 396 12.42 4.89 -6.29
C GLN A 396 11.18 4.30 -5.60
N PRO A 397 10.28 5.13 -5.07
CA PRO A 397 9.02 4.65 -4.52
C PRO A 397 8.11 4.12 -5.65
N LEU A 398 7.21 3.21 -5.31
CA LEU A 398 6.17 2.75 -6.22
C LEU A 398 4.88 3.53 -5.93
N ARG A 399 4.43 4.32 -6.90
CA ARG A 399 3.17 5.06 -6.82
C ARG A 399 2.07 4.26 -7.53
N LEU A 400 1.08 3.86 -6.77
CA LEU A 400 -0.13 3.21 -7.26
C LEU A 400 -1.21 4.29 -7.41
N ALA A 401 -1.26 4.94 -8.59
CA ALA A 401 -2.12 6.10 -8.86
C ALA A 401 -3.61 5.80 -8.57
N MET A 402 -4.07 4.59 -8.88
CA MET A 402 -5.45 4.16 -8.67
C MET A 402 -5.87 4.16 -7.18
N PHE A 403 -4.93 3.93 -6.26
CA PHE A 403 -5.19 3.89 -4.81
C PHE A 403 -4.60 5.08 -4.05
N ASN A 404 -4.00 6.04 -4.76
CA ASN A 404 -3.24 7.15 -4.18
C ASN A 404 -2.24 6.69 -3.10
N LEU A 405 -1.64 5.52 -3.32
CA LEU A 405 -0.72 4.85 -2.38
C LEU A 405 0.72 4.96 -2.90
N GLU A 406 1.61 5.44 -2.04
CA GLU A 406 3.05 5.47 -2.30
C GLU A 406 3.77 4.48 -1.38
N VAL A 407 4.40 3.48 -1.98
CA VAL A 407 5.15 2.44 -1.26
C VAL A 407 6.62 2.83 -1.21
N ALA A 408 7.14 3.03 -0.01
CA ALA A 408 8.52 3.45 0.22
C ALA A 408 9.55 2.36 -0.19
N PRO A 409 10.79 2.73 -0.59
CA PRO A 409 11.80 1.77 -1.02
C PRO A 409 12.13 0.65 -0.01
N PRO A 410 12.20 0.87 1.31
CA PRO A 410 12.43 -0.22 2.28
C PRO A 410 11.29 -1.25 2.27
N THR A 411 10.05 -0.78 2.17
CA THR A 411 8.85 -1.65 2.07
C THR A 411 8.86 -2.43 0.77
N LEU A 412 9.28 -1.80 -0.35
CA LEU A 412 9.45 -2.49 -1.64
C LEU A 412 10.52 -3.59 -1.56
N ALA A 413 11.61 -3.37 -0.83
CA ALA A 413 12.64 -4.39 -0.63
C ALA A 413 12.08 -5.61 0.12
N SER A 414 11.30 -5.39 1.17
CA SER A 414 10.63 -6.44 1.93
C SER A 414 9.58 -7.18 1.08
N LEU A 415 8.74 -6.44 0.36
CA LEU A 415 7.74 -7.01 -0.56
C LEU A 415 8.39 -7.84 -1.68
N SER A 416 9.51 -7.35 -2.24
CA SER A 416 10.31 -8.07 -3.23
C SER A 416 10.79 -9.44 -2.71
N TRP A 417 11.22 -9.50 -1.45
CA TRP A 417 11.65 -10.77 -0.85
C TRP A 417 10.48 -11.73 -0.68
N LEU A 418 9.38 -11.24 -0.13
CA LEU A 418 8.16 -12.00 0.08
C LEU A 418 7.64 -12.60 -1.23
N VAL A 419 7.53 -11.81 -2.29
CA VAL A 419 7.08 -12.25 -3.63
C VAL A 419 8.02 -13.32 -4.20
N ARG A 420 9.34 -13.21 -4.02
CA ARG A 420 10.28 -14.22 -4.52
C ARG A 420 10.22 -15.54 -3.75
N VAL A 421 9.97 -15.48 -2.43
CA VAL A 421 9.75 -16.70 -1.64
C VAL A 421 8.44 -17.38 -2.05
N MET A 422 7.38 -16.61 -2.29
CA MET A 422 6.14 -17.16 -2.87
C MET A 422 6.40 -17.79 -4.25
N ALA A 423 7.15 -17.11 -5.14
CA ALA A 423 7.51 -17.63 -6.45
C ALA A 423 8.21 -18.99 -6.36
N PHE A 424 9.13 -19.16 -5.41
CA PHE A 424 9.80 -20.45 -5.18
C PHE A 424 8.80 -21.58 -4.90
N TRP A 425 7.83 -21.36 -4.03
CA TRP A 425 6.81 -22.36 -3.71
C TRP A 425 5.85 -22.59 -4.89
N VAL A 426 5.47 -21.54 -5.64
CA VAL A 426 4.61 -21.62 -6.81
C VAL A 426 5.27 -22.46 -7.90
N VAL A 427 6.58 -22.24 -8.15
CA VAL A 427 7.36 -23.08 -9.09
C VAL A 427 7.47 -24.52 -8.58
N GLY A 428 7.77 -24.71 -7.29
CA GLY A 428 7.90 -26.04 -6.71
C GLY A 428 6.63 -26.89 -6.87
N PHE A 429 5.48 -26.34 -6.54
CA PHE A 429 4.20 -27.02 -6.78
C PHE A 429 3.85 -27.14 -8.27
N GLY A 430 4.21 -26.15 -9.09
CA GLY A 430 4.03 -26.20 -10.54
C GLY A 430 4.79 -27.38 -11.19
N VAL A 431 5.98 -27.71 -10.67
CA VAL A 431 6.70 -28.90 -11.09
C VAL A 431 5.98 -30.19 -10.67
N VAL A 432 5.43 -30.23 -9.45
CA VAL A 432 4.66 -31.39 -8.96
C VAL A 432 3.40 -31.62 -9.80
N TYR A 433 2.71 -30.54 -10.16
CA TYR A 433 1.48 -30.59 -10.99
C TYR A 433 1.79 -30.68 -12.48
N ALA A 434 3.05 -30.55 -12.91
CA ALA A 434 3.50 -30.40 -14.29
C ALA A 434 2.75 -29.28 -15.04
N GLU A 435 2.42 -28.20 -14.35
CA GLU A 435 1.72 -27.04 -14.92
C GLU A 435 2.70 -25.90 -15.20
N ALA A 436 2.64 -25.32 -16.39
CA ALA A 436 3.29 -24.07 -16.76
C ALA A 436 2.37 -23.33 -17.73
N PHE A 437 1.85 -22.18 -17.32
CA PHE A 437 0.74 -21.52 -18.00
C PHE A 437 -0.41 -22.50 -18.30
N GLY A 438 -0.84 -23.25 -17.28
CA GLY A 438 -1.77 -24.37 -17.41
C GLY A 438 -1.11 -25.62 -18.02
N ASN A 439 -1.75 -26.21 -19.01
CA ASN A 439 -1.34 -27.48 -19.60
C ASN A 439 -0.34 -27.38 -20.78
N LEU A 440 0.42 -26.27 -20.92
CA LEU A 440 1.41 -26.13 -21.99
C LEU A 440 2.49 -27.24 -21.98
N PRO A 441 3.02 -27.72 -20.82
CA PRO A 441 3.99 -28.83 -20.83
C PRO A 441 3.43 -30.12 -21.36
N GLU A 442 2.17 -30.41 -21.10
CA GLU A 442 1.46 -31.57 -21.67
C GLU A 442 1.27 -31.42 -23.18
N LEU A 443 0.82 -30.27 -23.66
CA LEU A 443 0.58 -29.97 -25.06
C LEU A 443 1.86 -30.00 -25.92
N LEU A 444 2.98 -29.47 -25.39
CA LEU A 444 4.22 -29.31 -26.16
C LEU A 444 5.20 -30.46 -25.97
N PHE A 445 5.29 -31.02 -24.78
CA PHE A 445 6.32 -31.99 -24.40
C PHE A 445 5.77 -33.34 -23.93
N HIS A 446 4.45 -33.53 -23.89
CA HIS A 446 3.78 -34.75 -23.39
C HIS A 446 4.21 -35.16 -22.00
N VAL A 447 4.48 -34.14 -21.12
CA VAL A 447 4.87 -34.39 -19.75
C VAL A 447 3.63 -34.73 -18.92
N HIS A 448 3.64 -35.90 -18.27
CA HIS A 448 2.57 -36.29 -17.37
C HIS A 448 2.80 -35.74 -15.96
N PRO A 449 1.75 -35.20 -15.30
CA PRO A 449 1.86 -34.72 -13.96
C PRO A 449 2.13 -35.86 -12.96
N LEU A 450 2.88 -35.56 -11.88
CA LEU A 450 2.98 -36.47 -10.74
C LEU A 450 1.66 -36.52 -9.97
N PHE A 451 0.87 -35.44 -10.06
CA PHE A 451 -0.42 -35.28 -9.41
C PHE A 451 -1.29 -34.32 -10.22
N ASN A 452 -2.41 -34.83 -10.77
CA ASN A 452 -3.35 -34.02 -11.55
C ASN A 452 -4.49 -33.51 -10.66
N ARG A 453 -4.47 -32.22 -10.34
CA ARG A 453 -5.47 -31.58 -9.46
C ARG A 453 -6.90 -31.69 -9.98
N VAL A 454 -7.06 -31.69 -11.31
CA VAL A 454 -8.39 -31.70 -11.97
C VAL A 454 -8.95 -33.11 -12.05
N GLU A 455 -8.14 -34.12 -12.28
CA GLU A 455 -8.56 -35.52 -12.37
C GLU A 455 -8.65 -36.17 -10.99
N GLU A 456 -7.70 -35.88 -10.08
CA GLU A 456 -7.59 -36.46 -8.76
C GLU A 456 -8.15 -35.54 -7.66
N GLN A 457 -9.36 -35.01 -7.88
CA GLN A 457 -9.97 -34.02 -6.98
C GLN A 457 -10.13 -34.54 -5.54
N ASP A 458 -10.46 -35.83 -5.37
CA ASP A 458 -10.61 -36.45 -4.06
C ASP A 458 -9.30 -36.45 -3.26
N LEU A 459 -8.19 -36.79 -3.93
CA LEU A 459 -6.88 -36.78 -3.32
C LEU A 459 -6.44 -35.36 -2.99
N TYR A 460 -6.69 -34.41 -3.88
CA TYR A 460 -6.41 -32.99 -3.67
C TYR A 460 -7.20 -32.44 -2.47
N PHE A 461 -8.47 -32.78 -2.36
CA PHE A 461 -9.31 -32.40 -1.21
C PHE A 461 -8.75 -32.94 0.11
N ARG A 462 -8.41 -34.23 0.14
CA ARG A 462 -7.82 -34.89 1.32
C ARG A 462 -6.49 -34.24 1.72
N MET A 463 -5.63 -33.92 0.77
CA MET A 463 -4.36 -33.23 1.02
C MET A 463 -4.59 -31.84 1.66
N ILE A 464 -5.49 -31.05 1.09
CA ILE A 464 -5.80 -29.71 1.63
C ILE A 464 -6.43 -29.79 3.01
N LEU A 465 -7.33 -30.77 3.23
CA LEU A 465 -7.95 -30.98 4.52
C LEU A 465 -6.89 -31.37 5.57
N LEU A 466 -5.94 -32.25 5.22
CA LEU A 466 -4.83 -32.63 6.08
C LEU A 466 -3.94 -31.44 6.45
N VAL A 467 -3.63 -30.58 5.48
CA VAL A 467 -2.87 -29.34 5.69
C VAL A 467 -3.66 -28.41 6.64
N GLY A 468 -4.98 -28.29 6.45
CA GLY A 468 -5.87 -27.53 7.34
C GLY A 468 -5.87 -28.06 8.77
N ILE A 469 -5.98 -29.38 8.93
CA ILE A 469 -5.87 -30.04 10.23
C ILE A 469 -4.52 -29.72 10.89
N ALA A 470 -3.42 -29.90 10.17
CA ALA A 470 -2.08 -29.63 10.69
C ALA A 470 -1.94 -28.16 11.15
N MET A 471 -2.43 -27.21 10.35
CA MET A 471 -2.37 -25.77 10.67
C MET A 471 -3.17 -25.42 11.94
N ILE A 472 -4.40 -25.93 12.07
CA ILE A 472 -5.23 -25.69 13.26
C ILE A 472 -4.59 -26.30 14.50
N TYR A 473 -4.06 -27.55 14.41
CA TYR A 473 -3.35 -28.17 15.53
C TYR A 473 -2.07 -27.42 15.90
N VAL A 474 -1.30 -26.91 14.95
CA VAL A 474 -0.14 -26.06 15.25
C VAL A 474 -0.58 -24.82 16.04
N GLY A 475 -1.71 -24.19 15.70
CA GLY A 475 -2.28 -23.08 16.46
C GLY A 475 -2.66 -23.50 17.90
N LEU A 476 -3.37 -24.60 18.07
CA LEU A 476 -3.83 -25.10 19.38
C LEU A 476 -2.65 -25.54 20.25
N PHE A 477 -1.67 -26.26 19.69
CA PHE A 477 -0.45 -26.64 20.43
C PHE A 477 0.41 -25.43 20.80
N GLY A 478 0.48 -24.40 19.89
CA GLY A 478 1.14 -23.14 20.19
C GLY A 478 0.52 -22.46 21.40
N HIS A 479 -0.81 -22.38 21.47
CA HIS A 479 -1.53 -21.85 22.63
C HIS A 479 -1.30 -22.70 23.89
N LEU A 480 -1.32 -24.04 23.79
CA LEU A 480 -1.06 -24.93 24.89
C LEU A 480 0.35 -24.72 25.48
N VAL A 481 1.38 -24.66 24.63
CA VAL A 481 2.77 -24.41 25.07
C VAL A 481 2.89 -23.06 25.77
N LEU A 482 2.21 -22.03 25.25
CA LEU A 482 2.20 -20.69 25.84
C LEU A 482 1.52 -20.72 27.23
N ALA A 483 0.34 -21.36 27.33
CA ALA A 483 -0.38 -21.53 28.62
C ALA A 483 0.43 -22.28 29.67
N LEU A 484 1.17 -23.30 29.24
CA LEU A 484 2.09 -24.09 30.14
C LEU A 484 3.27 -23.19 30.59
N ARG A 485 3.89 -22.43 29.71
CA ARG A 485 5.00 -21.52 30.06
C ARG A 485 4.58 -20.45 31.05
N HIS A 486 3.40 -19.86 30.86
CA HIS A 486 2.85 -18.84 31.75
C HIS A 486 2.15 -19.44 32.99
N ARG A 487 2.18 -20.75 33.17
CA ARG A 487 1.49 -21.46 34.27
C ARG A 487 0.00 -21.12 34.39
N HIS A 488 -0.64 -20.78 33.26
CA HIS A 488 -2.05 -20.38 33.19
C HIS A 488 -2.93 -21.63 33.10
N ARG A 489 -3.27 -22.22 34.27
CA ARG A 489 -3.98 -23.53 34.40
C ARG A 489 -5.26 -23.55 33.51
N ARG A 490 -6.05 -22.49 33.52
CA ARG A 490 -7.30 -22.44 32.75
C ARG A 490 -7.04 -22.59 31.26
N GLY A 491 -6.05 -21.88 30.69
CA GLY A 491 -5.68 -21.98 29.26
C GLY A 491 -5.14 -23.38 28.90
N VAL A 492 -4.47 -24.07 29.82
CA VAL A 492 -4.02 -25.45 29.58
C VAL A 492 -5.21 -26.40 29.44
N PHE A 493 -6.19 -26.35 30.37
CA PHE A 493 -7.38 -27.20 30.29
C PHE A 493 -8.25 -26.85 29.06
N GLU A 494 -8.42 -25.57 28.74
CA GLU A 494 -9.10 -25.13 27.56
C GLU A 494 -8.49 -25.70 26.26
N SER A 495 -7.15 -25.62 26.13
CA SER A 495 -6.45 -26.19 24.98
C SER A 495 -6.60 -27.73 24.93
N LEU A 496 -6.48 -28.43 26.06
CA LEU A 496 -6.64 -29.87 26.11
C LEU A 496 -8.06 -30.30 25.72
N VAL A 497 -9.09 -29.64 26.23
CA VAL A 497 -10.49 -29.90 25.86
C VAL A 497 -10.67 -29.72 24.35
N THR A 498 -10.22 -28.60 23.80
CA THR A 498 -10.39 -28.29 22.36
C THR A 498 -9.62 -29.30 21.49
N ILE A 499 -8.38 -29.62 21.83
CA ILE A 499 -7.53 -30.60 21.10
C ILE A 499 -8.17 -31.99 21.11
N CYS A 500 -8.56 -32.49 22.30
CA CYS A 500 -9.12 -33.82 22.40
C CYS A 500 -10.52 -33.94 21.77
N THR A 501 -11.38 -32.94 21.93
CA THR A 501 -12.72 -32.91 21.31
C THR A 501 -12.60 -32.89 19.80
N LEU A 502 -11.75 -32.01 19.26
CA LEU A 502 -11.52 -31.91 17.82
C LEU A 502 -10.95 -33.24 17.24
N ALA A 503 -9.97 -33.86 17.92
CA ALA A 503 -9.43 -35.14 17.51
C ALA A 503 -10.50 -36.25 17.54
N ALA A 504 -11.34 -36.27 18.56
CA ALA A 504 -12.47 -37.21 18.66
C ALA A 504 -13.44 -37.07 17.49
N ILE A 505 -13.82 -35.82 17.15
CA ILE A 505 -14.69 -35.51 16.02
C ILE A 505 -14.08 -35.97 14.71
N LEU A 506 -12.80 -35.62 14.45
CA LEU A 506 -12.10 -35.98 13.20
C LEU A 506 -11.93 -37.49 13.03
N LEU A 507 -11.58 -38.21 14.12
CA LEU A 507 -11.48 -39.68 14.07
C LEU A 507 -12.85 -40.34 13.88
N PHE A 508 -13.89 -39.84 14.53
CA PHE A 508 -15.23 -40.37 14.38
C PHE A 508 -15.72 -40.18 12.92
N LEU A 509 -15.61 -38.99 12.39
CA LEU A 509 -16.02 -38.70 11.01
C LEU A 509 -15.15 -39.46 10.00
N GLY A 510 -13.84 -39.53 10.20
CA GLY A 510 -12.93 -40.24 9.30
C GLY A 510 -13.19 -41.74 9.23
N THR A 511 -13.56 -42.35 10.38
CA THR A 511 -13.90 -43.79 10.45
C THR A 511 -15.29 -44.08 9.87
N THR A 512 -16.30 -43.21 10.12
CA THR A 512 -17.66 -43.36 9.54
C THR A 512 -17.67 -43.13 8.06
N ALA A 513 -16.86 -42.20 7.54
CA ALA A 513 -16.70 -41.93 6.13
C ALA A 513 -15.84 -42.98 5.38
N GLY A 514 -15.31 -44.00 6.09
CA GLY A 514 -14.45 -45.01 5.49
C GLY A 514 -13.06 -44.52 5.08
N MET A 515 -12.69 -43.30 5.48
CA MET A 515 -11.36 -42.70 5.18
C MET A 515 -10.27 -43.27 6.13
N LEU A 516 -10.66 -43.75 7.32
CA LEU A 516 -9.77 -44.30 8.32
C LEU A 516 -10.19 -45.73 8.70
N PRO A 517 -9.25 -46.56 9.11
CA PRO A 517 -9.57 -47.93 9.58
C PRO A 517 -10.55 -47.93 10.76
N ALA A 518 -11.55 -48.80 10.74
CA ALA A 518 -12.55 -48.93 11.80
C ALA A 518 -11.94 -49.19 13.19
N SER A 519 -10.73 -49.76 13.25
CA SER A 519 -9.97 -49.94 14.50
C SER A 519 -9.69 -48.62 15.25
N LEU A 520 -9.68 -47.51 14.56
CA LEU A 520 -9.45 -46.19 15.16
C LEU A 520 -10.72 -45.59 15.80
N ALA A 521 -11.92 -46.14 15.54
CA ALA A 521 -13.17 -45.64 16.13
C ALA A 521 -13.14 -45.66 17.68
N ARG A 522 -12.52 -46.66 18.29
CA ARG A 522 -12.37 -46.73 19.75
C ARG A 522 -11.56 -45.56 20.33
N TRP A 523 -10.58 -45.03 19.56
CA TRP A 523 -9.79 -43.88 19.99
C TRP A 523 -10.58 -42.58 20.03
N SER A 524 -11.61 -42.44 19.18
CA SER A 524 -12.50 -41.27 19.25
C SER A 524 -13.24 -41.23 20.59
N VAL A 525 -13.65 -42.40 21.10
CA VAL A 525 -14.31 -42.50 22.42
C VAL A 525 -13.32 -42.19 23.56
N TYR A 526 -12.10 -42.71 23.51
CA TYR A 526 -11.09 -42.41 24.55
C TYR A 526 -10.72 -40.92 24.57
N LEU A 527 -10.61 -40.28 23.40
CA LEU A 527 -10.34 -38.84 23.31
C LEU A 527 -11.52 -38.02 23.80
N ALA A 528 -12.75 -38.42 23.51
CA ALA A 528 -13.93 -37.76 24.06
C ALA A 528 -13.98 -37.86 25.60
N LEU A 529 -13.66 -39.04 26.16
CA LEU A 529 -13.54 -39.22 27.61
C LEU A 529 -12.41 -38.38 28.21
N ALA A 530 -11.26 -38.28 27.54
CA ALA A 530 -10.17 -37.42 27.94
C ALA A 530 -10.57 -35.92 27.93
N ALA A 531 -11.32 -35.50 26.92
CA ALA A 531 -11.85 -34.13 26.86
C ALA A 531 -12.81 -33.86 28.06
N ILE A 532 -13.71 -34.79 28.36
CA ILE A 532 -14.62 -34.67 29.50
C ILE A 532 -13.83 -34.64 30.83
N ALA A 533 -12.83 -35.49 30.98
CA ALA A 533 -11.97 -35.49 32.16
C ALA A 533 -11.22 -34.15 32.33
N ALA A 534 -10.63 -33.60 31.24
CA ALA A 534 -9.99 -32.31 31.25
C ALA A 534 -10.97 -31.17 31.59
N PHE A 535 -12.20 -31.25 31.05
CA PHE A 535 -13.27 -30.29 31.33
C PHE A 535 -13.66 -30.28 32.80
N MET A 536 -13.86 -31.48 33.40
CA MET A 536 -14.15 -31.62 34.83
C MET A 536 -13.01 -31.18 35.74
N ALA A 537 -11.76 -31.48 35.37
CA ALA A 537 -10.57 -31.10 36.11
C ALA A 537 -10.26 -29.59 36.12
N ALA A 538 -10.86 -28.82 35.22
CA ALA A 538 -10.66 -27.37 35.12
C ALA A 538 -11.21 -26.57 36.31
N GLY A 539 -12.01 -27.17 37.18
CA GLY A 539 -12.62 -26.53 38.36
C GLY A 539 -13.70 -25.49 38.08
N ARG A 540 -13.56 -24.71 37.01
CA ARG A 540 -14.56 -23.77 36.50
C ARG A 540 -14.59 -23.84 34.98
N PRO A 541 -15.11 -24.93 34.41
CA PRO A 541 -15.16 -25.10 32.95
C PRO A 541 -16.16 -24.14 32.30
N SER A 542 -15.92 -23.81 31.04
CA SER A 542 -16.82 -23.03 30.24
C SER A 542 -17.34 -23.86 29.06
N LEU A 543 -18.65 -23.90 28.85
CA LEU A 543 -19.25 -24.54 27.67
C LEU A 543 -18.75 -23.97 26.36
N LEU A 544 -18.23 -22.75 26.37
CA LEU A 544 -17.61 -22.11 25.20
C LEU A 544 -16.41 -22.91 24.66
N TRP A 545 -15.70 -23.66 25.50
CA TRP A 545 -14.57 -24.50 25.04
C TRP A 545 -15.00 -25.64 24.13
N ILE A 546 -16.18 -26.21 24.38
CA ILE A 546 -16.78 -27.24 23.51
C ILE A 546 -17.21 -26.58 22.19
N LEU A 547 -17.88 -25.43 22.27
CA LEU A 547 -18.28 -24.66 21.09
C LEU A 547 -17.07 -24.26 20.24
N GLU A 548 -15.95 -23.91 20.88
CA GLU A 548 -14.70 -23.58 20.19
C GLU A 548 -14.13 -24.76 19.39
N SER A 549 -14.36 -26.00 19.87
CA SER A 549 -13.96 -27.21 19.13
C SER A 549 -14.76 -27.37 17.84
N PHE A 550 -16.07 -27.10 17.85
CA PHE A 550 -16.89 -27.06 16.63
C PHE A 550 -16.47 -25.93 15.67
N THR A 551 -16.14 -24.78 16.21
CA THR A 551 -15.60 -23.67 15.41
C THR A 551 -14.25 -24.06 14.78
N ALA A 552 -13.38 -24.75 15.51
CA ALA A 552 -12.11 -25.25 14.99
C ALA A 552 -12.31 -26.27 13.86
N PHE A 553 -13.31 -27.15 13.98
CA PHE A 553 -13.71 -28.03 12.88
C PHE A 553 -14.19 -27.26 11.65
N GLY A 554 -15.03 -26.24 11.83
CA GLY A 554 -15.44 -25.33 10.77
C GLY A 554 -14.27 -24.62 10.09
N HIS A 555 -13.24 -24.24 10.85
CA HIS A 555 -12.01 -23.67 10.32
C HIS A 555 -11.20 -24.66 9.48
N ILE A 556 -11.19 -25.96 9.84
CA ILE A 556 -10.58 -27.00 9.00
C ILE A 556 -11.31 -27.09 7.65
N LEU A 557 -12.64 -27.15 7.67
CA LEU A 557 -13.45 -27.18 6.44
C LEU A 557 -13.27 -25.92 5.59
N SER A 558 -12.98 -24.78 6.22
CA SER A 558 -12.69 -23.51 5.54
C SER A 558 -11.48 -23.63 4.58
N HIS A 559 -10.56 -24.59 4.81
CA HIS A 559 -9.42 -24.85 3.91
C HIS A 559 -9.85 -25.45 2.57
N ALA A 560 -11.04 -26.08 2.48
CA ALA A 560 -11.60 -26.53 1.21
C ALA A 560 -11.67 -25.43 0.14
N ARG A 561 -11.72 -24.19 0.56
CA ARG A 561 -11.66 -23.01 -0.30
C ARG A 561 -10.34 -22.92 -1.08
N LEU A 562 -9.23 -23.37 -0.49
CA LEU A 562 -7.94 -23.44 -1.20
C LEU A 562 -8.03 -24.39 -2.38
N MET A 563 -8.73 -25.53 -2.20
CA MET A 563 -9.00 -26.46 -3.30
C MET A 563 -9.81 -25.79 -4.41
N ALA A 564 -10.92 -25.13 -4.06
CA ALA A 564 -11.79 -24.48 -5.03
C ALA A 564 -11.04 -23.43 -5.87
N PHE A 565 -10.25 -22.59 -5.22
CA PHE A 565 -9.42 -21.59 -5.92
C PHE A 565 -8.29 -22.24 -6.72
N GLY A 566 -7.65 -23.30 -6.22
CA GLY A 566 -6.60 -24.02 -6.92
C GLY A 566 -7.12 -24.71 -8.19
N LEU A 567 -8.30 -25.34 -8.12
CA LEU A 567 -8.97 -25.91 -9.29
C LEU A 567 -9.38 -24.83 -10.29
N ALA A 568 -9.95 -23.73 -9.80
CA ALA A 568 -10.32 -22.60 -10.67
C ALA A 568 -9.10 -22.04 -11.42
N ALA A 569 -7.95 -21.89 -10.74
CA ALA A 569 -6.72 -21.44 -11.39
C ALA A 569 -6.27 -22.39 -12.51
N ALA A 570 -6.24 -23.70 -12.25
CA ALA A 570 -5.86 -24.70 -13.23
C ALA A 570 -6.81 -24.69 -14.44
N ILE A 571 -8.12 -24.72 -14.20
CA ILE A 571 -9.13 -24.72 -15.25
C ILE A 571 -9.06 -23.44 -16.10
N LEU A 572 -8.91 -22.26 -15.47
CA LEU A 572 -8.80 -21.00 -16.20
C LEU A 572 -7.53 -20.92 -17.05
N ALA A 573 -6.40 -21.44 -16.56
CA ALA A 573 -5.16 -21.46 -17.31
C ALA A 573 -5.25 -22.40 -18.52
N VAL A 574 -5.88 -23.57 -18.37
CA VAL A 574 -6.17 -24.51 -19.49
C VAL A 574 -7.16 -23.90 -20.47
N ALA A 575 -8.22 -23.26 -19.99
CA ALA A 575 -9.18 -22.56 -20.83
C ALA A 575 -8.55 -21.45 -21.68
N ALA A 576 -7.60 -20.68 -21.11
CA ALA A 576 -6.85 -19.67 -21.88
C ALA A 576 -6.11 -20.28 -23.08
N ASN A 577 -5.51 -21.45 -22.89
CA ASN A 577 -4.77 -22.14 -23.95
C ASN A 577 -5.70 -22.68 -25.05
N SER A 578 -6.93 -23.07 -24.70
CA SER A 578 -7.90 -23.59 -25.65
C SER A 578 -8.65 -22.51 -26.45
N LEU A 579 -8.86 -21.33 -25.83
CA LEU A 579 -9.62 -20.22 -26.45
C LEU A 579 -8.97 -19.68 -27.72
N GLY A 580 -7.64 -19.54 -27.76
CA GLY A 580 -6.94 -19.05 -28.94
C GLY A 580 -7.12 -19.93 -30.16
N PRO A 581 -6.77 -21.22 -30.12
CA PRO A 581 -6.98 -22.17 -31.24
C PRO A 581 -8.46 -22.31 -31.62
N GLU A 582 -9.38 -22.30 -30.64
CA GLU A 582 -10.80 -22.41 -30.90
C GLU A 582 -11.35 -21.20 -31.67
N MET A 583 -10.97 -19.97 -31.29
CA MET A 583 -11.34 -18.76 -32.02
C MET A 583 -10.81 -18.81 -33.47
N VAL A 584 -9.55 -19.21 -33.67
CA VAL A 584 -8.94 -19.33 -34.99
C VAL A 584 -9.72 -20.30 -35.86
N ARG A 585 -10.13 -21.43 -35.30
CA ARG A 585 -10.93 -22.45 -35.99
C ARG A 585 -12.32 -21.91 -36.36
N GLN A 586 -12.99 -21.23 -35.44
CA GLN A 586 -14.34 -20.69 -35.59
C GLN A 586 -14.40 -19.58 -36.66
N PHE A 587 -13.36 -18.75 -36.75
CA PHE A 587 -13.27 -17.70 -37.77
C PHE A 587 -12.65 -18.15 -39.08
N GLY A 588 -12.32 -19.46 -39.24
CA GLY A 588 -11.75 -20.01 -40.46
C GLY A 588 -10.35 -19.49 -40.82
N LEU A 589 -9.62 -18.92 -39.85
CA LEU A 589 -8.30 -18.37 -40.06
C LEU A 589 -7.25 -19.46 -40.00
N GLY A 590 -6.85 -19.98 -41.19
CA GLY A 590 -5.82 -21.01 -41.32
C GLY A 590 -4.40 -20.45 -41.47
N GLY A 591 -3.41 -21.40 -41.46
CA GLY A 591 -2.00 -21.09 -41.69
C GLY A 591 -1.28 -20.35 -40.55
N VAL A 592 -0.15 -19.77 -40.90
CA VAL A 592 0.74 -19.06 -39.92
C VAL A 592 0.04 -17.89 -39.25
N PHE A 593 -0.77 -17.14 -40.00
CA PHE A 593 -1.51 -15.99 -39.44
C PHE A 593 -2.50 -16.42 -38.37
N GLY A 594 -3.26 -17.49 -38.58
CA GLY A 594 -4.17 -18.04 -37.59
C GLY A 594 -3.43 -18.53 -36.34
N ALA A 595 -2.29 -19.20 -36.49
CA ALA A 595 -1.47 -19.66 -35.37
C ALA A 595 -0.95 -18.47 -34.51
N VAL A 596 -0.43 -17.43 -35.17
CA VAL A 596 0.06 -16.22 -34.48
C VAL A 596 -1.07 -15.51 -33.71
N LEU A 597 -2.23 -15.33 -34.37
CA LEU A 597 -3.39 -14.69 -33.75
C LEU A 597 -3.93 -15.51 -32.56
N GLY A 598 -4.02 -16.83 -32.71
CA GLY A 598 -4.46 -17.73 -31.64
C GLY A 598 -3.53 -17.70 -30.43
N THR A 599 -2.20 -17.67 -30.65
CA THR A 599 -1.21 -17.56 -29.59
C THR A 599 -1.31 -16.20 -28.89
N LEU A 600 -1.52 -15.12 -29.64
CA LEU A 600 -1.69 -13.78 -29.08
C LEU A 600 -2.95 -13.68 -28.20
N VAL A 601 -4.06 -14.23 -28.67
CA VAL A 601 -5.32 -14.28 -27.90
C VAL A 601 -5.13 -15.10 -26.63
N ALA A 602 -4.55 -16.31 -26.73
CA ALA A 602 -4.23 -17.12 -25.56
C ALA A 602 -3.33 -16.36 -24.55
N GLY A 603 -2.31 -15.66 -25.04
CA GLY A 603 -1.41 -14.85 -24.22
C GLY A 603 -2.13 -13.72 -23.49
N VAL A 604 -3.06 -13.03 -24.15
CA VAL A 604 -3.88 -11.98 -23.50
C VAL A 604 -4.73 -12.58 -22.39
N PHE A 605 -5.39 -13.73 -22.62
CA PHE A 605 -6.16 -14.40 -21.57
C PHE A 605 -5.28 -14.93 -20.43
N GLN A 606 -4.08 -15.44 -20.72
CA GLN A 606 -3.13 -15.86 -19.70
C GLN A 606 -2.73 -14.69 -18.77
N VAL A 607 -2.46 -13.49 -19.33
CA VAL A 607 -2.15 -12.30 -18.53
C VAL A 607 -3.37 -11.88 -17.70
N LEU A 608 -4.56 -11.88 -18.29
CA LEU A 608 -5.80 -11.53 -17.58
C LEU A 608 -6.04 -12.48 -16.40
N PHE A 609 -5.96 -13.78 -16.64
CA PHE A 609 -6.18 -14.79 -15.60
C PHE A 609 -5.07 -14.79 -14.55
N PHE A 610 -3.81 -14.48 -14.94
CA PHE A 610 -2.74 -14.25 -13.98
C PHE A 610 -3.06 -13.11 -13.01
N VAL A 611 -3.58 -11.99 -13.49
CA VAL A 611 -4.00 -10.86 -12.63
C VAL A 611 -5.14 -11.29 -11.68
N PHE A 612 -6.14 -12.01 -12.18
CA PHE A 612 -7.21 -12.55 -11.32
C PHE A 612 -6.67 -13.54 -10.29
N THR A 613 -5.74 -14.39 -10.70
CA THR A 613 -5.06 -15.36 -9.82
C THR A 613 -4.31 -14.66 -8.70
N ILE A 614 -3.54 -13.61 -8.99
CA ILE A 614 -2.84 -12.85 -7.94
C ILE A 614 -3.82 -12.33 -6.90
N ILE A 615 -4.88 -11.65 -7.32
CA ILE A 615 -5.82 -11.00 -6.41
C ILE A 615 -6.58 -12.05 -5.58
N GLY A 616 -7.18 -13.06 -6.24
CA GLY A 616 -8.02 -14.06 -5.57
C GLY A 616 -7.22 -15.03 -4.70
N HIS A 617 -6.07 -15.50 -5.19
CA HIS A 617 -5.35 -16.62 -4.57
C HIS A 617 -4.37 -16.20 -3.48
N ILE A 618 -3.93 -14.92 -3.41
CA ILE A 618 -3.14 -14.40 -2.30
C ILE A 618 -4.03 -14.06 -1.10
N ILE A 619 -5.25 -13.57 -1.35
CA ILE A 619 -6.19 -13.19 -0.29
C ILE A 619 -6.62 -14.41 0.54
N GLN A 620 -6.83 -15.57 -0.07
CA GLN A 620 -7.30 -16.75 0.66
C GLN A 620 -6.28 -17.30 1.68
N PRO A 621 -5.01 -17.54 1.32
CA PRO A 621 -3.98 -17.85 2.29
C PRO A 621 -3.83 -16.80 3.39
N ALA A 622 -3.88 -15.50 3.05
CA ALA A 622 -3.81 -14.43 4.03
C ALA A 622 -4.96 -14.53 5.04
N ARG A 623 -6.18 -14.74 4.57
CA ARG A 623 -7.35 -14.90 5.44
C ARG A 623 -7.22 -16.11 6.37
N LEU A 624 -6.75 -17.27 5.87
CA LEU A 624 -6.55 -18.46 6.70
C LEU A 624 -5.53 -18.21 7.82
N HIS A 625 -4.49 -17.41 7.56
CA HIS A 625 -3.56 -17.02 8.60
C HIS A 625 -4.20 -16.05 9.61
N TRP A 626 -4.91 -15.03 9.13
CA TRP A 626 -5.44 -13.96 9.98
C TRP A 626 -6.66 -14.42 10.81
N VAL A 627 -7.55 -15.20 10.21
CA VAL A 627 -8.80 -15.60 10.88
C VAL A 627 -8.63 -16.93 11.58
N GLU A 628 -8.08 -17.96 10.91
CA GLU A 628 -8.05 -19.30 11.43
C GLU A 628 -6.84 -19.53 12.35
N LEU A 629 -5.61 -19.20 11.91
CA LEU A 629 -4.39 -19.47 12.69
C LEU A 629 -4.25 -18.52 13.88
N LEU A 630 -4.30 -17.19 13.64
CA LEU A 630 -4.09 -16.21 14.71
C LEU A 630 -5.17 -16.28 15.79
N THR A 631 -6.41 -16.66 15.43
CA THR A 631 -7.47 -16.89 16.42
C THR A 631 -7.18 -18.10 17.29
N LYS A 632 -6.66 -19.20 16.71
CA LYS A 632 -6.31 -20.41 17.52
C LYS A 632 -5.06 -20.21 18.38
N LEU A 633 -4.18 -19.28 18.00
CA LEU A 633 -3.09 -18.80 18.85
C LEU A 633 -3.55 -17.80 19.92
N LYS A 634 -4.83 -17.39 19.90
CA LYS A 634 -5.38 -16.29 20.72
C LYS A 634 -4.56 -14.99 20.61
N TYR A 635 -4.03 -14.75 19.43
CA TYR A 635 -3.19 -13.58 19.16
C TYR A 635 -3.91 -12.27 19.44
N HIS A 636 -5.20 -12.16 19.06
CA HIS A 636 -6.00 -10.96 19.25
C HIS A 636 -6.32 -10.63 20.70
N GLU A 637 -6.28 -11.63 21.59
CA GLU A 637 -6.47 -11.44 23.03
C GLU A 637 -5.19 -11.00 23.74
N GLN A 638 -4.05 -11.10 23.05
CA GLN A 638 -2.72 -10.87 23.60
C GLN A 638 -1.95 -9.84 22.79
N THR A 639 -2.57 -8.68 22.58
CA THR A 639 -1.95 -7.56 21.87
C THR A 639 -1.07 -6.73 22.79
N GLY A 640 0.07 -6.27 22.25
CA GLY A 640 1.05 -5.46 22.93
C GLY A 640 1.21 -4.08 22.31
N ARG A 641 2.11 -3.30 22.87
CA ARG A 641 2.49 -1.96 22.39
C ARG A 641 3.68 -2.08 21.45
N ARG A 642 3.64 -1.35 20.31
CA ARG A 642 4.75 -1.34 19.36
C ARG A 642 5.93 -0.55 19.93
N TYR A 643 7.13 -1.12 19.89
CA TYR A 643 8.35 -0.41 20.22
C TYR A 643 8.63 0.68 19.17
N ARG A 644 8.70 1.93 19.64
CA ARG A 644 9.01 3.10 18.82
C ARG A 644 10.16 3.87 19.49
N PRO A 645 11.41 3.58 19.13
CA PRO A 645 12.54 4.24 19.75
C PRO A 645 12.57 5.72 19.42
N PHE A 646 12.93 6.52 20.43
CA PHE A 646 13.24 7.93 20.30
C PHE A 646 14.60 8.07 19.61
N ARG A 647 14.58 8.27 18.29
CA ARG A 647 15.76 8.29 17.43
C ARG A 647 15.75 9.46 16.46
N LYS A 648 16.93 9.78 15.89
CA LYS A 648 17.05 10.73 14.79
C LYS A 648 16.37 10.21 13.52
N ALA A 649 15.75 11.12 12.77
CA ALA A 649 15.01 10.78 11.54
C ALA A 649 15.89 10.15 10.43
N GLY A 650 17.19 10.41 10.43
CA GLY A 650 18.17 9.79 9.52
C GLY A 650 18.85 8.52 10.05
N GLY A 651 18.56 8.12 11.28
CA GLY A 651 19.13 6.92 11.90
C GLY A 651 18.52 5.66 11.27
N GLY A 652 19.38 4.79 10.70
CA GLY A 652 18.97 3.49 10.16
C GLY A 652 18.19 2.67 11.20
N GLU A 653 17.35 1.73 10.73
CA GLU A 653 16.70 0.79 11.65
C GLU A 653 17.75 0.10 12.52
N ILE A 654 17.51 0.08 13.84
CA ILE A 654 18.30 -0.75 14.75
C ILE A 654 18.02 -2.20 14.35
N VAL A 655 19.01 -2.82 13.71
CA VAL A 655 18.97 -4.23 13.27
C VAL A 655 19.02 -5.15 14.48
#